data_d8d57eb615f3850012eae6edb36b9ce5
#
_entry.id   d8d57eb615f3850012eae6edb36b9ce5
#
_cell.length_a   1.000
_cell.length_b   1.000
_cell.length_c   1.000
_cell.angle_alpha   90.00
_cell.angle_beta   90.00
_cell.angle_gamma   90.00
#
_symmetry.space_group_name_H-M   'P 1'
#
loop_
_entity.id
_entity.type
_entity.pdbx_description
1 polymer ?
#
loop_
_entity_poly.entity_id
_entity_poly.type
_entity_poly.pdbx_seq_one_letter_code
_entity_poly.pdbx_strand_id
1 'polypeptide(L)'
;DLSVASVFNKVYKLWLPHPASTLFAYFIGFYILLLCLRINPWLSIIGAIAFAFSSYFIIIIEAGHTSKTYAIGYMAPILGGLIQALRGNLKLGFILIAVFTAAQVYVNHLQISYYLFFILLAVWSVELVHHFKTKKLKSFFNRTLFIGIAAILGILPNLGPLLVTYEYSKVSTRGGSEITVSPEGQPSQDVNEKGLDKDYITQWSYGIDETWTLVSPDVKGGSSYPILAKEKEIERLRKEDPRFFNLIVEEYQTKQNAISGYFGNQPIVSGPVYLGAILVLLAVLALFFVKDRLIYGLASITLLAILLSWGKNFMGLTEFFIDYVPGYNKFRAVAMILVIVELTIPLMAILFLDYLVKNLAEVKRQQKKLFIVLACFIGVLGLFYVSPDTFVDLTSNKEEALFNARANAPNTSYNLEAELISYRSDAVSSSIWYSLKFILLGAILLILLVFGKIKEKLFLLGIAALVIVDLWSIDKEYLNNETNPKASKSSSERYLSWIKPDKFSVPYVPSAADEQIFSNELKSHPEIQTNIQNRLSELKKNSSNFDQRKQIDVKYSELMEATHYRVLNSNARLDQDVRTPYFHKTLGGYHGAKMKRYQDIVDFYLGVEHYQMKQILAQGGEAMLAQYLPSMKITNMLNAKYIIGPNPDPKIQEKVYLNRNALGNAWFVKNAKILPNANSVILQMKTMDYRNEVLIDEKDITGLNVDQAYNANGNIQLITYRPNSLKYQFKTEGDQLAVFSEIYYEDGWNAYINGQKAPHFRVNYLLRALEVPQGEGTIEFKFEPKTYSIGKYLTMASSLIIVLLIGGFVYSEFKGEKGS
;
A
#
# COMPACT_ATOMS: atom_id res chain seq x y z
N ASP A 1 1.53 -21.05 -10.86
CA ASP A 1 1.95 -19.80 -11.49
C ASP A 1 2.94 -20.12 -12.62
N LEU A 2 2.51 -19.91 -13.85
CA LEU A 2 3.27 -20.25 -15.07
C LEU A 2 4.17 -19.10 -15.56
N SER A 3 4.27 -18.02 -14.79
CA SER A 3 5.10 -16.87 -15.14
C SER A 3 6.56 -17.10 -14.78
N VAL A 4 7.47 -16.90 -15.75
CA VAL A 4 8.93 -16.90 -15.50
C VAL A 4 9.32 -15.88 -14.42
N ALA A 5 8.56 -14.79 -14.28
CA ALA A 5 8.80 -13.77 -13.27
C ALA A 5 8.63 -14.31 -11.84
N SER A 6 7.69 -15.24 -11.60
CA SER A 6 7.52 -15.92 -10.31
C SER A 6 8.75 -16.75 -9.93
N VAL A 7 9.26 -17.53 -10.88
CA VAL A 7 10.45 -18.37 -10.67
C VAL A 7 11.67 -17.47 -10.42
N PHE A 8 11.88 -16.48 -11.30
CA PHE A 8 12.99 -15.52 -11.15
C PHE A 8 12.96 -14.80 -9.80
N ASN A 9 11.78 -14.37 -9.36
CA ASN A 9 11.60 -13.69 -8.06
C ASN A 9 12.06 -14.57 -6.88
N LYS A 10 11.84 -15.90 -6.93
CA LYS A 10 12.30 -16.84 -5.90
C LYS A 10 13.82 -17.05 -5.97
N VAL A 11 14.35 -17.27 -7.19
CA VAL A 11 15.80 -17.46 -7.44
C VAL A 11 16.58 -16.23 -7.01
N TYR A 12 16.16 -15.04 -7.42
CA TYR A 12 16.81 -13.77 -7.09
C TYR A 12 16.91 -13.52 -5.59
N LYS A 13 15.92 -13.96 -4.81
CA LYS A 13 15.88 -13.86 -3.35
C LYS A 13 16.50 -15.04 -2.63
N LEU A 14 17.10 -16.00 -3.34
CA LEU A 14 17.76 -17.21 -2.81
C LEU A 14 16.87 -18.00 -1.84
N TRP A 15 15.55 -17.98 -2.03
CA TRP A 15 14.56 -18.61 -1.12
C TRP A 15 14.70 -18.18 0.36
N LEU A 16 15.40 -17.09 0.64
CA LEU A 16 15.54 -16.56 1.98
C LEU A 16 14.16 -16.20 2.56
N PRO A 17 13.95 -16.38 3.88
CA PRO A 17 12.72 -15.95 4.53
C PRO A 17 12.65 -14.42 4.58
N HIS A 18 11.42 -13.89 4.61
CA HIS A 18 11.21 -12.47 4.92
C HIS A 18 11.56 -12.18 6.39
N PRO A 19 12.23 -11.08 6.75
CA PRO A 19 12.62 -9.93 5.91
C PRO A 19 13.98 -10.06 5.21
N ALA A 20 14.78 -11.08 5.53
CA ALA A 20 16.13 -11.26 4.96
C ALA A 20 16.14 -11.29 3.42
N SER A 21 15.12 -11.92 2.80
CA SER A 21 14.95 -11.93 1.34
C SER A 21 14.79 -10.54 0.72
N THR A 22 14.15 -9.61 1.44
CA THR A 22 13.94 -8.24 1.00
C THR A 22 15.22 -7.43 1.08
N LEU A 23 15.92 -7.49 2.21
CA LEU A 23 17.21 -6.82 2.39
C LEU A 23 18.24 -7.34 1.39
N PHE A 24 18.26 -8.66 1.14
CA PHE A 24 19.12 -9.24 0.11
C PHE A 24 18.78 -8.72 -1.29
N ALA A 25 17.49 -8.56 -1.62
CA ALA A 25 17.07 -8.02 -2.92
C ALA A 25 17.52 -6.55 -3.10
N TYR A 26 17.46 -5.73 -2.06
CA TYR A 26 17.99 -4.36 -2.08
C TYR A 26 19.50 -4.35 -2.31
N PHE A 27 20.23 -5.12 -1.50
CA PHE A 27 21.68 -5.22 -1.58
C PHE A 27 22.13 -5.66 -2.97
N ILE A 28 21.65 -6.82 -3.45
CA ILE A 28 22.12 -7.37 -4.74
C ILE A 28 21.65 -6.52 -5.92
N GLY A 29 20.46 -5.91 -5.85
CA GLY A 29 19.96 -5.03 -6.90
C GLY A 29 20.83 -3.78 -7.08
N PHE A 30 21.20 -3.12 -5.99
CA PHE A 30 22.04 -1.95 -6.05
C PHE A 30 23.50 -2.31 -6.39
N TYR A 31 23.99 -3.45 -5.92
CA TYR A 31 25.29 -3.98 -6.31
C TYR A 31 25.38 -4.21 -7.83
N ILE A 32 24.37 -4.81 -8.45
CA ILE A 32 24.28 -4.97 -9.90
C ILE A 32 24.33 -3.61 -10.62
N LEU A 33 23.58 -2.61 -10.16
CA LEU A 33 23.61 -1.26 -10.71
C LEU A 33 25.03 -0.68 -10.70
N LEU A 34 25.75 -0.78 -9.59
CA LEU A 34 27.10 -0.23 -9.45
C LEU A 34 28.11 -0.97 -10.32
N LEU A 35 27.99 -2.30 -10.47
CA LEU A 35 28.80 -3.06 -11.43
C LEU A 35 28.49 -2.65 -12.89
N CYS A 36 27.23 -2.37 -13.22
CA CYS A 36 26.85 -1.81 -14.52
C CYS A 36 27.53 -0.45 -14.81
N LEU A 37 27.82 0.33 -13.78
CA LEU A 37 28.58 1.58 -13.85
C LEU A 37 30.10 1.37 -13.82
N ARG A 38 30.56 0.12 -13.80
CA ARG A 38 31.99 -0.25 -13.72
C ARG A 38 32.69 0.31 -12.46
N ILE A 39 31.95 0.40 -11.37
CA ILE A 39 32.49 0.77 -10.06
C ILE A 39 33.21 -0.43 -9.47
N ASN A 40 34.30 -0.18 -8.74
CA ASN A 40 35.08 -1.23 -8.08
C ASN A 40 34.17 -2.11 -7.22
N PRO A 41 34.23 -3.46 -7.30
CA PRO A 41 33.36 -4.36 -6.58
C PRO A 41 33.32 -4.13 -5.06
N TRP A 42 34.45 -3.79 -4.42
CA TRP A 42 34.52 -3.50 -2.98
C TRP A 42 33.78 -2.20 -2.63
N LEU A 43 33.92 -1.16 -3.45
CA LEU A 43 33.16 0.08 -3.29
C LEU A 43 31.68 -0.14 -3.57
N SER A 44 31.35 -1.04 -4.51
CA SER A 44 29.98 -1.44 -4.79
C SER A 44 29.29 -2.13 -3.61
N ILE A 45 30.05 -2.89 -2.77
CA ILE A 45 29.51 -3.46 -1.52
C ILE A 45 29.10 -2.34 -0.54
N ILE A 46 29.93 -1.32 -0.38
CA ILE A 46 29.62 -0.18 0.49
C ILE A 46 28.33 0.51 0.03
N GLY A 47 28.20 0.76 -1.28
CA GLY A 47 26.99 1.36 -1.84
C GLY A 47 25.75 0.48 -1.69
N ALA A 48 25.90 -0.82 -1.86
CA ALA A 48 24.82 -1.79 -1.70
C ALA A 48 24.31 -1.85 -0.25
N ILE A 49 25.22 -1.78 0.73
CA ILE A 49 24.88 -1.67 2.15
C ILE A 49 24.15 -0.33 2.41
N ALA A 50 24.71 0.79 1.92
CA ALA A 50 24.12 2.11 2.09
C ALA A 50 22.69 2.19 1.57
N PHE A 51 22.40 1.59 0.42
CA PHE A 51 21.05 1.51 -0.13
C PHE A 51 20.14 0.55 0.66
N ALA A 52 20.63 -0.67 0.98
CA ALA A 52 19.82 -1.68 1.62
C ALA A 52 19.39 -1.31 3.05
N PHE A 53 20.20 -0.53 3.76
CA PHE A 53 19.95 -0.04 5.12
C PHE A 53 19.42 1.40 5.17
N SER A 54 18.83 1.92 4.07
CA SER A 54 18.07 3.16 4.15
C SER A 54 16.88 2.99 5.08
N SER A 55 16.69 3.88 6.06
CA SER A 55 15.74 3.65 7.15
C SER A 55 14.29 3.53 6.68
N TYR A 56 13.90 4.27 5.65
CA TYR A 56 12.56 4.12 5.05
C TYR A 56 12.30 2.67 4.58
N PHE A 57 13.30 1.99 4.03
CA PHE A 57 13.14 0.62 3.56
C PHE A 57 12.93 -0.36 4.70
N ILE A 58 13.60 -0.14 5.81
CA ILE A 58 13.43 -0.93 7.05
C ILE A 58 12.03 -0.69 7.63
N ILE A 59 11.60 0.58 7.71
CA ILE A 59 10.29 0.97 8.24
C ILE A 59 9.14 0.38 7.42
N ILE A 60 9.22 0.38 6.08
CA ILE A 60 8.17 -0.23 5.24
C ILE A 60 8.18 -1.77 5.28
N ILE A 61 9.29 -2.40 5.65
CA ILE A 61 9.34 -3.84 5.93
C ILE A 61 8.58 -4.13 7.23
N GLU A 62 8.83 -3.35 8.27
CA GLU A 62 8.11 -3.42 9.55
C GLU A 62 6.60 -3.20 9.35
N ALA A 63 6.22 -2.15 8.63
CA ALA A 63 4.83 -1.83 8.29
C ALA A 63 4.14 -2.87 7.38
N GLY A 64 4.84 -3.93 6.93
CA GLY A 64 4.27 -5.03 6.16
C GLY A 64 3.96 -4.72 4.69
N HIS A 65 4.51 -3.66 4.11
CA HIS A 65 4.29 -3.27 2.71
C HIS A 65 5.07 -4.14 1.71
N THR A 66 4.85 -5.45 1.73
CA THR A 66 5.65 -6.47 1.03
C THR A 66 5.78 -6.24 -0.48
N SER A 67 4.69 -5.90 -1.20
CA SER A 67 4.75 -5.65 -2.65
C SER A 67 5.58 -4.40 -2.97
N LYS A 68 5.45 -3.35 -2.17
CA LYS A 68 6.24 -2.12 -2.30
C LYS A 68 7.73 -2.39 -2.08
N THR A 69 8.07 -3.13 -1.02
CA THR A 69 9.46 -3.45 -0.69
C THR A 69 10.15 -4.23 -1.80
N TYR A 70 9.51 -5.24 -2.35
CA TYR A 70 10.10 -5.98 -3.48
C TYR A 70 10.21 -5.15 -4.75
N ALA A 71 9.23 -4.29 -5.05
CA ALA A 71 9.31 -3.40 -6.21
C ALA A 71 10.53 -2.47 -6.14
N ILE A 72 10.86 -1.94 -4.96
CA ILE A 72 12.05 -1.12 -4.74
C ILE A 72 13.34 -1.90 -5.04
N GLY A 73 13.40 -3.17 -4.64
CA GLY A 73 14.57 -4.03 -4.87
C GLY A 73 14.90 -4.28 -6.36
N TYR A 74 13.93 -4.10 -7.26
CA TYR A 74 14.13 -4.27 -8.70
C TYR A 74 14.40 -2.96 -9.44
N MET A 75 14.24 -1.79 -8.82
CA MET A 75 14.49 -0.49 -9.48
C MET A 75 15.96 -0.33 -9.92
N ALA A 76 16.88 -0.63 -9.03
CA ALA A 76 18.31 -0.43 -9.26
C ALA A 76 18.86 -1.25 -10.46
N PRO A 77 18.62 -2.56 -10.58
CA PRO A 77 19.11 -3.32 -11.72
C PRO A 77 18.46 -2.92 -13.06
N ILE A 78 17.21 -2.43 -13.08
CA ILE A 78 16.59 -1.89 -14.29
C ILE A 78 17.31 -0.61 -14.74
N LEU A 79 17.63 0.28 -13.80
CA LEU A 79 18.44 1.47 -14.07
C LEU A 79 19.83 1.09 -14.59
N GLY A 80 20.48 0.08 -13.98
CA GLY A 80 21.75 -0.48 -14.46
C GLY A 80 21.65 -1.01 -15.89
N GLY A 81 20.57 -1.72 -16.20
CA GLY A 81 20.26 -2.20 -17.55
C GLY A 81 20.12 -1.06 -18.56
N LEU A 82 19.41 0.02 -18.22
CA LEU A 82 19.26 1.21 -19.04
C LEU A 82 20.63 1.84 -19.35
N ILE A 83 21.47 2.02 -18.33
CA ILE A 83 22.81 2.63 -18.48
C ILE A 83 23.67 1.73 -19.36
N GLN A 84 23.67 0.40 -19.16
CA GLN A 84 24.39 -0.54 -20.02
C GLN A 84 23.89 -0.50 -21.47
N ALA A 85 22.58 -0.46 -21.68
CA ALA A 85 22.01 -0.37 -23.01
C ALA A 85 22.39 0.93 -23.72
N LEU A 86 22.43 2.07 -23.02
CA LEU A 86 22.75 3.38 -23.62
C LEU A 86 24.27 3.64 -23.78
N ARG A 87 25.08 3.21 -22.79
CA ARG A 87 26.51 3.57 -22.70
C ARG A 87 27.48 2.39 -22.91
N GLY A 88 27.03 1.14 -22.76
CA GLY A 88 27.88 -0.03 -22.71
C GLY A 88 27.41 -1.19 -23.60
N ASN A 89 27.30 -2.37 -22.98
CA ASN A 89 26.89 -3.60 -23.64
C ASN A 89 25.36 -3.65 -23.80
N LEU A 90 24.88 -3.46 -25.04
CA LEU A 90 23.47 -3.44 -25.39
C LEU A 90 22.79 -4.77 -25.05
N LYS A 91 23.44 -5.93 -25.26
CA LYS A 91 22.87 -7.26 -24.99
C LYS A 91 22.64 -7.45 -23.50
N LEU A 92 23.64 -7.12 -22.66
CA LEU A 92 23.50 -7.18 -21.20
C LEU A 92 22.40 -6.24 -20.72
N GLY A 93 22.38 -4.99 -21.22
CA GLY A 93 21.35 -4.01 -20.88
C GLY A 93 19.95 -4.50 -21.25
N PHE A 94 19.78 -5.09 -22.44
CA PHE A 94 18.52 -5.66 -22.91
C PHE A 94 17.99 -6.73 -21.95
N ILE A 95 18.85 -7.67 -21.53
CA ILE A 95 18.46 -8.77 -20.65
C ILE A 95 18.12 -8.27 -19.25
N LEU A 96 18.95 -7.39 -18.69
CA LEU A 96 18.67 -6.80 -17.38
C LEU A 96 17.32 -6.08 -17.36
N ILE A 97 17.03 -5.27 -18.39
CA ILE A 97 15.74 -4.58 -18.50
C ILE A 97 14.61 -5.60 -18.60
N ALA A 98 14.68 -6.58 -19.51
CA ALA A 98 13.59 -7.54 -19.72
C ALA A 98 13.28 -8.36 -18.45
N VAL A 99 14.32 -8.92 -17.81
CA VAL A 99 14.16 -9.81 -16.65
C VAL A 99 13.70 -9.06 -15.41
N PHE A 100 14.35 -7.93 -15.10
CA PHE A 100 14.00 -7.16 -13.89
C PHE A 100 12.71 -6.38 -14.05
N THR A 101 12.33 -5.95 -15.28
CA THR A 101 10.99 -5.41 -15.54
C THR A 101 9.91 -6.49 -15.32
N ALA A 102 10.16 -7.74 -15.72
CA ALA A 102 9.23 -8.84 -15.45
C ALA A 102 9.04 -9.04 -13.94
N ALA A 103 10.11 -9.02 -13.15
CA ALA A 103 10.04 -9.11 -11.70
C ALA A 103 9.38 -7.89 -11.05
N GLN A 104 9.69 -6.67 -11.54
CA GLN A 104 9.11 -5.40 -11.08
C GLN A 104 7.59 -5.39 -11.23
N VAL A 105 7.08 -5.79 -12.39
CA VAL A 105 5.65 -5.83 -12.66
C VAL A 105 4.96 -6.98 -11.92
N TYR A 106 5.65 -8.12 -11.78
CA TYR A 106 5.14 -9.29 -11.06
C TYR A 106 4.73 -9.00 -9.62
N VAL A 107 5.51 -8.19 -8.90
CA VAL A 107 5.20 -7.85 -7.50
C VAL A 107 4.04 -6.86 -7.36
N ASN A 108 3.50 -6.39 -8.46
CA ASN A 108 2.25 -5.64 -8.58
C ASN A 108 2.16 -4.39 -7.71
N HIS A 109 3.23 -3.59 -7.66
CA HIS A 109 3.18 -2.25 -7.05
C HIS A 109 3.39 -1.18 -8.13
N LEU A 110 2.31 -0.85 -8.85
CA LEU A 110 2.34 0.02 -10.03
C LEU A 110 2.88 1.43 -9.75
N GLN A 111 2.62 1.99 -8.55
CA GLN A 111 3.11 3.31 -8.17
C GLN A 111 4.64 3.37 -8.10
N ILE A 112 5.30 2.35 -7.54
CA ILE A 112 6.78 2.29 -7.53
C ILE A 112 7.32 2.12 -8.95
N SER A 113 6.66 1.33 -9.79
CA SER A 113 7.03 1.19 -11.21
C SER A 113 6.89 2.51 -11.98
N TYR A 114 5.87 3.31 -11.65
CA TYR A 114 5.64 4.63 -12.20
C TYR A 114 6.73 5.63 -11.78
N TYR A 115 7.16 5.61 -10.53
CA TYR A 115 8.27 6.44 -10.06
C TYR A 115 9.62 6.01 -10.66
N LEU A 116 9.83 4.71 -10.84
CA LEU A 116 11.00 4.22 -11.59
C LEU A 116 11.03 4.80 -13.01
N PHE A 117 9.89 4.88 -13.69
CA PHE A 117 9.83 5.46 -15.03
C PHE A 117 10.37 6.89 -15.06
N PHE A 118 10.12 7.73 -14.06
CA PHE A 118 10.69 9.08 -13.99
C PHE A 118 12.21 9.08 -13.86
N ILE A 119 12.78 8.16 -13.08
CA ILE A 119 14.25 8.01 -12.99
C ILE A 119 14.83 7.63 -14.36
N LEU A 120 14.23 6.63 -15.01
CA LEU A 120 14.67 6.16 -16.33
C LEU A 120 14.55 7.26 -17.38
N LEU A 121 13.47 8.03 -17.35
CA LEU A 121 13.25 9.16 -18.24
C LEU A 121 14.29 10.28 -18.03
N ALA A 122 14.62 10.62 -16.79
CA ALA A 122 15.62 11.62 -16.48
C ALA A 122 17.01 11.21 -17.02
N VAL A 123 17.42 9.96 -16.77
CA VAL A 123 18.70 9.43 -17.28
C VAL A 123 18.68 9.34 -18.81
N TRP A 124 17.60 8.85 -19.41
CA TRP A 124 17.42 8.79 -20.86
C TRP A 124 17.51 10.20 -21.50
N SER A 125 16.89 11.20 -20.90
CA SER A 125 16.87 12.59 -21.40
C SER A 125 18.27 13.21 -21.41
N VAL A 126 19.07 12.99 -20.37
CA VAL A 126 20.46 13.46 -20.33
C VAL A 126 21.31 12.78 -21.40
N GLU A 127 21.10 11.49 -21.66
CA GLU A 127 21.77 10.78 -22.75
C GLU A 127 21.32 11.28 -24.12
N LEU A 128 20.03 11.58 -24.30
CA LEU A 128 19.51 12.18 -25.54
C LEU A 128 20.23 13.51 -25.83
N VAL A 129 20.31 14.42 -24.86
CA VAL A 129 21.02 15.70 -25.01
C VAL A 129 22.47 15.48 -25.36
N HIS A 130 23.16 14.53 -24.77
CA HIS A 130 24.54 14.20 -25.10
C HIS A 130 24.69 13.72 -26.54
N HIS A 131 23.84 12.79 -26.98
CA HIS A 131 23.88 12.23 -28.34
C HIS A 131 23.47 13.27 -29.39
N PHE A 132 22.58 14.20 -29.03
CA PHE A 132 22.26 15.35 -29.87
C PHE A 132 23.49 16.24 -30.07
N LYS A 133 24.16 16.65 -28.97
CA LYS A 133 25.38 17.47 -29.03
C LYS A 133 26.53 16.80 -29.79
N THR A 134 26.63 15.48 -29.72
CA THR A 134 27.68 14.68 -30.39
C THR A 134 27.29 14.17 -31.77
N LYS A 135 26.11 14.57 -32.31
CA LYS A 135 25.58 14.18 -33.63
C LYS A 135 25.42 12.66 -33.81
N LYS A 136 25.12 11.92 -32.74
CA LYS A 136 24.96 10.44 -32.72
C LYS A 136 23.53 9.98 -32.51
N LEU A 137 22.53 10.77 -32.91
CA LEU A 137 21.12 10.50 -32.67
C LEU A 137 20.64 9.16 -33.24
N LYS A 138 21.08 8.77 -34.45
CA LYS A 138 20.70 7.49 -35.07
C LYS A 138 21.08 6.29 -34.19
N SER A 139 22.29 6.29 -33.64
CA SER A 139 22.72 5.24 -32.70
C SER A 139 21.90 5.24 -31.39
N PHE A 140 21.62 6.43 -30.90
CA PHE A 140 20.80 6.59 -29.70
C PHE A 140 19.37 6.02 -29.88
N PHE A 141 18.69 6.40 -30.97
CA PHE A 141 17.32 5.91 -31.20
C PHE A 141 17.28 4.40 -31.49
N ASN A 142 18.28 3.84 -32.18
CA ASN A 142 18.40 2.39 -32.33
C ASN A 142 18.50 1.69 -30.96
N ARG A 143 19.37 2.18 -30.06
CA ARG A 143 19.48 1.63 -28.68
C ARG A 143 18.18 1.79 -27.90
N THR A 144 17.53 2.95 -28.02
CA THR A 144 16.22 3.23 -27.39
C THR A 144 15.14 2.26 -27.88
N LEU A 145 15.13 1.91 -29.17
CA LEU A 145 14.21 0.90 -29.70
C LEU A 145 14.42 -0.46 -29.04
N PHE A 146 15.65 -0.92 -28.88
CA PHE A 146 15.94 -2.17 -28.18
C PHE A 146 15.57 -2.13 -26.70
N ILE A 147 15.76 -0.98 -26.02
CA ILE A 147 15.30 -0.75 -24.64
C ILE A 147 13.78 -0.87 -24.57
N GLY A 148 13.06 -0.27 -25.51
CA GLY A 148 11.59 -0.37 -25.58
C GLY A 148 11.11 -1.81 -25.78
N ILE A 149 11.75 -2.55 -26.70
CA ILE A 149 11.44 -3.97 -26.92
C ILE A 149 11.72 -4.80 -25.65
N ALA A 150 12.84 -4.57 -24.96
CA ALA A 150 13.17 -5.26 -23.72
C ALA A 150 12.14 -4.97 -22.60
N ALA A 151 11.72 -3.71 -22.48
CA ALA A 151 10.69 -3.33 -21.50
C ALA A 151 9.33 -4.00 -21.81
N ILE A 152 8.91 -4.01 -23.08
CA ILE A 152 7.69 -4.69 -23.51
C ILE A 152 7.78 -6.19 -23.21
N LEU A 153 8.89 -6.84 -23.56
CA LEU A 153 9.12 -8.26 -23.25
C LEU A 153 9.08 -8.53 -21.74
N GLY A 154 9.55 -7.59 -20.91
CA GLY A 154 9.47 -7.70 -19.45
C GLY A 154 8.05 -7.53 -18.91
N ILE A 155 7.19 -6.74 -19.55
CA ILE A 155 5.79 -6.54 -19.14
C ILE A 155 4.94 -7.75 -19.51
N LEU A 156 5.14 -8.34 -20.68
CA LEU A 156 4.28 -9.38 -21.24
C LEU A 156 4.05 -10.61 -20.35
N PRO A 157 5.01 -11.14 -19.56
CA PRO A 157 4.79 -12.26 -18.64
C PRO A 157 3.78 -11.97 -17.52
N ASN A 158 3.44 -10.71 -17.33
CA ASN A 158 2.49 -10.25 -16.32
C ASN A 158 1.21 -9.67 -16.95
N LEU A 159 1.03 -9.86 -18.26
CA LEU A 159 -0.07 -9.21 -18.99
C LEU A 159 -1.44 -9.71 -18.50
N GLY A 160 -1.55 -10.97 -18.07
CA GLY A 160 -2.78 -11.50 -17.48
C GLY A 160 -3.28 -10.69 -16.29
N PRO A 161 -2.52 -10.61 -15.19
CA PRO A 161 -2.87 -9.75 -14.05
C PRO A 161 -3.06 -8.28 -14.40
N LEU A 162 -2.25 -7.73 -15.31
CA LEU A 162 -2.36 -6.32 -15.72
C LEU A 162 -3.67 -6.02 -16.45
N LEU A 163 -4.07 -6.87 -17.40
CA LEU A 163 -5.33 -6.70 -18.14
C LEU A 163 -6.55 -6.77 -17.22
N VAL A 164 -6.57 -7.76 -16.32
CA VAL A 164 -7.64 -7.90 -15.32
C VAL A 164 -7.68 -6.70 -14.37
N THR A 165 -6.51 -6.23 -13.92
CA THR A 165 -6.41 -5.03 -13.07
C THR A 165 -6.89 -3.78 -13.81
N TYR A 166 -6.54 -3.61 -15.07
CA TYR A 166 -7.00 -2.50 -15.91
C TYR A 166 -8.52 -2.54 -16.10
N GLU A 167 -9.09 -3.70 -16.42
CA GLU A 167 -10.52 -3.91 -16.56
C GLU A 167 -11.25 -3.53 -15.27
N TYR A 168 -10.82 -4.10 -14.13
CA TYR A 168 -11.40 -3.80 -12.82
C TYR A 168 -11.20 -2.33 -12.39
N SER A 169 -10.09 -1.70 -12.77
CA SER A 169 -9.83 -0.30 -12.39
C SER A 169 -10.90 0.68 -12.87
N LYS A 170 -11.57 0.38 -13.99
CA LYS A 170 -12.63 1.21 -14.55
C LYS A 170 -13.86 1.30 -13.66
N VAL A 171 -14.16 0.23 -12.91
CA VAL A 171 -15.33 0.15 -12.01
C VAL A 171 -14.96 0.36 -10.55
N SER A 172 -13.68 0.55 -10.25
CA SER A 172 -13.19 0.84 -8.90
C SER A 172 -13.28 2.34 -8.59
N THR A 173 -13.04 2.70 -7.32
CA THR A 173 -12.90 4.11 -6.88
C THR A 173 -11.85 4.91 -7.66
N ARG A 174 -11.01 4.24 -8.47
CA ARG A 174 -10.01 4.87 -9.35
C ARG A 174 -10.53 5.14 -10.77
N GLY A 175 -11.72 4.62 -11.11
CA GLY A 175 -12.34 4.72 -12.43
C GLY A 175 -13.21 5.97 -12.63
N GLY A 176 -13.73 6.52 -11.56
CA GLY A 176 -14.74 7.57 -11.55
C GLY A 176 -16.12 7.08 -11.10
N SER A 177 -17.02 7.98 -10.80
CA SER A 177 -18.40 7.69 -10.42
C SER A 177 -19.38 7.94 -11.56
N GLU A 178 -20.43 7.12 -11.62
CA GLU A 178 -21.61 7.40 -12.45
C GLU A 178 -22.53 8.43 -11.77
N ILE A 179 -22.35 8.67 -10.48
CA ILE A 179 -23.16 9.58 -9.67
C ILE A 179 -22.57 10.98 -9.70
N THR A 180 -23.42 11.96 -10.01
CA THR A 180 -23.07 13.39 -10.07
C THR A 180 -23.89 14.24 -9.10
N VAL A 181 -24.54 13.57 -8.14
CA VAL A 181 -25.37 14.22 -7.11
C VAL A 181 -24.92 13.81 -5.70
N SER A 182 -25.15 14.63 -4.72
CA SER A 182 -24.98 14.31 -3.30
C SER A 182 -26.17 13.46 -2.78
N PRO A 183 -26.07 12.86 -1.56
CA PRO A 183 -27.19 12.16 -0.93
C PRO A 183 -28.46 13.02 -0.74
N GLU A 184 -28.32 14.34 -0.72
CA GLU A 184 -29.42 15.32 -0.65
C GLU A 184 -30.00 15.67 -2.04
N GLY A 185 -29.44 15.13 -3.12
CA GLY A 185 -29.89 15.36 -4.49
C GLY A 185 -29.36 16.64 -5.14
N GLN A 186 -28.42 17.35 -4.49
CA GLN A 186 -27.78 18.53 -5.06
C GLN A 186 -26.65 18.12 -6.02
N PRO A 187 -26.35 18.89 -7.08
CA PRO A 187 -25.18 18.64 -7.90
C PRO A 187 -23.91 18.53 -7.04
N SER A 188 -23.16 17.45 -7.19
CA SER A 188 -21.89 17.29 -6.50
C SER A 188 -20.84 18.21 -7.13
N GLN A 189 -20.10 18.96 -6.31
CA GLN A 189 -18.98 19.78 -6.76
C GLN A 189 -17.72 18.92 -7.03
N ASP A 190 -17.68 17.69 -6.55
CA ASP A 190 -16.53 16.78 -6.61
C ASP A 190 -16.59 15.81 -7.80
N VAL A 191 -17.22 16.20 -8.91
CA VAL A 191 -17.26 15.36 -10.12
C VAL A 191 -15.88 15.34 -10.79
N ASN A 192 -14.92 14.69 -10.16
CA ASN A 192 -13.67 14.32 -10.81
C ASN A 192 -13.95 13.11 -11.71
N GLU A 193 -14.30 13.37 -12.95
CA GLU A 193 -14.68 12.36 -13.94
C GLU A 193 -13.62 11.26 -14.17
N LYS A 194 -12.35 11.47 -13.80
CA LYS A 194 -11.25 10.53 -14.11
C LYS A 194 -10.11 10.59 -13.10
N GLY A 195 -10.28 10.10 -11.88
CA GLY A 195 -9.14 9.99 -10.95
C GLY A 195 -9.55 9.89 -9.49
N LEU A 196 -8.56 9.94 -8.61
CA LEU A 196 -8.76 10.06 -7.18
C LEU A 196 -8.99 11.54 -6.84
N ASP A 197 -9.72 11.80 -5.78
CA ASP A 197 -9.87 13.13 -5.20
C ASP A 197 -8.53 13.77 -4.82
N LYS A 198 -8.38 15.08 -4.98
CA LYS A 198 -7.12 15.81 -4.75
C LYS A 198 -6.68 15.77 -3.29
N ASP A 199 -7.62 15.90 -2.35
CA ASP A 199 -7.32 15.83 -0.91
C ASP A 199 -6.90 14.41 -0.52
N TYR A 200 -7.52 13.39 -1.12
CA TYR A 200 -7.14 12.00 -0.91
C TYR A 200 -5.75 11.67 -1.50
N ILE A 201 -5.41 12.22 -2.67
CA ILE A 201 -4.08 12.08 -3.30
C ILE A 201 -3.01 12.69 -2.39
N THR A 202 -3.27 13.88 -1.85
CA THR A 202 -2.30 14.70 -1.11
C THR A 202 -2.38 14.50 0.41
N GLN A 203 -3.19 13.58 0.90
CA GLN A 203 -3.37 13.33 2.33
C GLN A 203 -2.05 13.05 3.07
N TRP A 204 -1.13 12.31 2.44
CA TRP A 204 0.24 12.10 2.91
C TRP A 204 1.19 13.00 2.13
N SER A 205 1.18 14.28 2.45
CA SER A 205 2.14 15.27 1.94
C SER A 205 3.26 15.49 2.94
N TYR A 206 4.49 15.45 2.44
CA TYR A 206 5.67 15.71 3.26
C TYR A 206 5.75 17.18 3.65
N GLY A 207 6.17 17.48 4.87
CA GLY A 207 6.44 18.87 5.27
C GLY A 207 7.66 19.43 4.51
N ILE A 208 7.64 20.71 4.20
CA ILE A 208 8.81 21.37 3.60
C ILE A 208 9.99 21.26 4.56
N ASP A 209 9.76 21.55 5.81
CA ASP A 209 10.72 21.43 6.92
C ASP A 209 11.03 19.96 7.28
N GLU A 210 10.09 19.05 7.08
CA GLU A 210 10.30 17.62 7.24
C GLU A 210 11.38 17.06 6.29
N THR A 211 11.69 17.78 5.19
CA THR A 211 12.78 17.41 4.27
C THR A 211 14.13 17.27 4.98
N TRP A 212 14.34 17.92 6.10
CA TRP A 212 15.56 17.77 6.91
C TRP A 212 15.73 16.38 7.52
N THR A 213 14.67 15.56 7.58
CA THR A 213 14.80 14.15 8.03
C THR A 213 15.68 13.32 7.11
N LEU A 214 15.84 13.71 5.84
CA LEU A 214 16.79 13.07 4.91
C LEU A 214 18.24 13.09 5.44
N VAL A 215 18.57 14.09 6.28
CA VAL A 215 19.92 14.31 6.85
C VAL A 215 19.96 13.98 8.34
N SER A 216 18.85 14.18 9.07
CA SER A 216 18.79 13.99 10.52
C SER A 216 17.45 13.34 10.90
N PRO A 217 17.46 12.13 11.51
CA PRO A 217 16.29 11.26 11.54
C PRO A 217 15.10 11.81 12.34
N ASP A 218 15.35 12.41 13.51
CA ASP A 218 14.27 12.76 14.44
C ASP A 218 13.86 14.24 14.41
N VAL A 219 14.15 14.94 13.32
CA VAL A 219 13.80 16.35 13.13
C VAL A 219 12.29 16.62 13.25
N LYS A 220 11.47 15.62 12.98
CA LYS A 220 10.01 15.65 13.20
C LYS A 220 9.55 14.57 14.21
N GLY A 221 10.47 14.06 15.06
CA GLY A 221 10.15 13.20 16.19
C GLY A 221 9.87 11.73 15.88
N GLY A 222 10.22 11.25 14.69
CA GLY A 222 10.21 9.83 14.34
C GLY A 222 8.81 9.30 13.98
N SER A 223 8.19 8.47 14.83
CA SER A 223 6.91 7.80 14.53
C SER A 223 5.71 8.46 15.23
N SER A 224 4.51 8.21 14.71
CA SER A 224 3.23 8.67 15.29
C SER A 224 2.82 7.92 16.58
N TYR A 225 3.63 7.00 17.08
CA TYR A 225 3.37 6.39 18.38
C TYR A 225 3.41 7.42 19.51
N PRO A 226 2.55 7.26 20.53
CA PRO A 226 2.63 8.15 21.71
C PRO A 226 4.01 8.13 22.36
N ILE A 227 4.47 9.27 22.86
CA ILE A 227 5.75 9.38 23.59
C ILE A 227 5.78 8.37 24.75
N LEU A 228 4.66 8.20 25.45
CA LEU A 228 4.52 7.25 26.56
C LEU A 228 4.35 5.77 26.13
N ALA A 229 4.43 5.44 24.84
CA ALA A 229 4.36 4.05 24.39
C ALA A 229 5.71 3.32 24.52
N LYS A 230 6.83 4.04 24.57
CA LYS A 230 8.18 3.47 24.64
C LYS A 230 8.69 3.48 26.09
N GLU A 231 8.94 2.30 26.66
CA GLU A 231 9.38 2.15 28.06
C GLU A 231 10.70 2.88 28.35
N LYS A 232 11.65 2.82 27.43
CA LYS A 232 12.92 3.56 27.52
C LYS A 232 12.71 5.08 27.60
N GLU A 233 11.74 5.60 26.84
CA GLU A 233 11.42 7.04 26.84
C GLU A 233 10.72 7.44 28.14
N ILE A 234 9.84 6.58 28.66
CA ILE A 234 9.21 6.77 29.98
C ILE A 234 10.27 6.85 31.08
N GLU A 235 11.25 5.92 31.10
CA GLU A 235 12.31 5.93 32.09
C GLU A 235 13.22 7.17 31.97
N ARG A 236 13.56 7.55 30.73
CA ARG A 236 14.33 8.74 30.43
C ARG A 236 13.63 10.00 30.96
N LEU A 237 12.37 10.23 30.53
CA LEU A 237 11.60 11.41 30.93
C LEU A 237 11.37 11.47 32.43
N ARG A 238 11.09 10.34 33.08
CA ARG A 238 10.91 10.28 34.53
C ARG A 238 12.19 10.72 35.29
N LYS A 239 13.35 10.43 34.72
CA LYS A 239 14.66 10.74 35.36
C LYS A 239 15.15 12.13 34.99
N GLU A 240 15.06 12.51 33.71
CA GLU A 240 15.70 13.73 33.18
C GLU A 240 14.73 14.92 33.19
N ASP A 241 13.44 14.72 33.01
CA ASP A 241 12.42 15.75 33.04
C ASP A 241 11.11 15.27 33.73
N PRO A 242 11.12 15.11 35.06
CA PRO A 242 9.96 14.64 35.83
C PRO A 242 8.73 15.56 35.69
N ARG A 243 8.94 16.84 35.43
CA ARG A 243 7.87 17.83 35.30
C ARG A 243 7.11 17.60 33.99
N PHE A 244 7.78 17.52 32.87
CA PHE A 244 7.19 17.22 31.58
C PHE A 244 6.56 15.84 31.58
N PHE A 245 7.22 14.82 32.17
CA PHE A 245 6.66 13.50 32.33
C PHE A 245 5.28 13.53 33.02
N ASN A 246 5.15 14.22 34.15
CA ASN A 246 3.89 14.31 34.87
C ASN A 246 2.81 15.03 34.04
N LEU A 247 3.17 16.06 33.28
CA LEU A 247 2.22 16.78 32.42
C LEU A 247 1.66 15.88 31.31
N ILE A 248 2.50 15.08 30.63
CA ILE A 248 2.01 14.17 29.57
C ILE A 248 1.19 13.02 30.17
N VAL A 249 1.53 12.53 31.36
CA VAL A 249 0.75 11.50 32.04
C VAL A 249 -0.61 12.05 32.45
N GLU A 250 -0.69 13.25 32.99
CA GLU A 250 -1.95 13.92 33.34
C GLU A 250 -2.82 14.14 32.11
N GLU A 251 -2.25 14.63 31.02
CA GLU A 251 -2.94 14.83 29.75
C GLU A 251 -3.54 13.53 29.20
N TYR A 252 -2.77 12.44 29.27
CA TYR A 252 -3.26 11.12 28.84
C TYR A 252 -4.38 10.59 29.73
N GLN A 253 -4.25 10.73 31.07
CA GLN A 253 -5.23 10.21 32.02
C GLN A 253 -6.53 11.01 32.07
N THR A 254 -6.44 12.35 32.01
CA THR A 254 -7.60 13.23 32.19
C THR A 254 -8.36 13.51 30.90
N LYS A 255 -7.66 13.58 29.76
CA LYS A 255 -8.24 14.00 28.49
C LYS A 255 -8.18 12.91 27.42
N GLN A 256 -7.62 11.75 27.75
CA GLN A 256 -7.39 10.63 26.81
C GLN A 256 -6.61 11.04 25.53
N ASN A 257 -5.87 12.15 25.58
CA ASN A 257 -5.04 12.62 24.51
C ASN A 257 -3.62 12.09 24.65
N ALA A 258 -3.25 11.14 23.77
CA ALA A 258 -1.89 10.67 23.69
C ALA A 258 -1.05 11.65 22.83
N ILE A 259 -0.04 12.29 23.43
CA ILE A 259 0.88 13.14 22.69
C ILE A 259 1.77 12.26 21.81
N SER A 260 1.70 12.51 20.49
CA SER A 260 2.49 11.79 19.48
C SER A 260 3.98 12.13 19.56
N GLY A 261 4.84 11.14 19.30
CA GLY A 261 6.25 11.41 19.04
C GLY A 261 6.43 12.24 17.78
N TYR A 262 5.72 11.90 16.69
CA TYR A 262 5.74 12.66 15.45
C TYR A 262 4.91 13.95 15.57
N PHE A 263 5.49 15.08 15.19
CA PHE A 263 4.86 16.41 15.21
C PHE A 263 4.86 17.11 13.84
N GLY A 264 4.86 16.34 12.76
CA GLY A 264 4.55 16.84 11.41
C GLY A 264 3.06 16.75 11.08
N ASN A 265 2.69 17.12 9.85
CA ASN A 265 1.31 17.23 9.40
C ASN A 265 0.77 16.03 8.60
N GLN A 266 1.54 14.94 8.48
CA GLN A 266 1.04 13.69 7.90
C GLN A 266 0.08 12.97 8.88
N PRO A 267 -0.95 12.25 8.39
CA PRO A 267 -1.94 11.60 9.27
C PRO A 267 -1.34 10.58 10.23
N ILE A 268 -0.48 9.71 9.72
CA ILE A 268 0.22 8.65 10.46
C ILE A 268 1.54 8.37 9.75
N VAL A 269 2.64 8.28 10.51
CA VAL A 269 3.94 7.84 10.03
C VAL A 269 4.53 6.79 10.97
N SER A 270 5.22 5.79 10.41
CA SER A 270 5.89 4.74 11.20
C SER A 270 7.33 5.11 11.55
N GLY A 271 7.91 6.12 10.91
CA GLY A 271 9.26 6.61 11.16
C GLY A 271 9.76 7.55 10.06
N PRO A 272 10.98 8.07 10.17
CA PRO A 272 11.54 9.07 9.27
C PRO A 272 12.00 8.46 7.94
N VAL A 273 12.06 9.32 6.92
CA VAL A 273 12.80 9.04 5.68
C VAL A 273 14.24 9.53 5.89
N TYR A 274 15.12 8.63 6.35
CA TYR A 274 16.52 8.96 6.65
C TYR A 274 17.49 8.21 5.75
N LEU A 275 18.41 8.94 5.12
CA LEU A 275 19.33 8.43 4.11
C LEU A 275 20.74 8.14 4.63
N GLY A 276 21.04 8.60 5.85
CA GLY A 276 22.41 8.65 6.39
C GLY A 276 23.10 9.99 6.12
N ALA A 277 23.53 10.63 7.19
CA ALA A 277 24.08 11.99 7.14
C ALA A 277 25.32 12.10 6.22
N ILE A 278 26.21 11.11 6.27
CA ILE A 278 27.40 11.04 5.42
C ILE A 278 27.02 10.90 3.95
N LEU A 279 26.02 10.08 3.63
CA LEU A 279 25.64 9.84 2.23
C LEU A 279 25.09 11.11 1.57
N VAL A 280 24.31 11.91 2.32
CA VAL A 280 23.83 13.19 1.80
C VAL A 280 24.99 14.15 1.56
N LEU A 281 25.95 14.27 2.50
CA LEU A 281 27.17 15.06 2.28
C LEU A 281 27.95 14.63 1.03
N LEU A 282 28.17 13.32 0.87
CA LEU A 282 28.89 12.78 -0.30
C LEU A 282 28.13 13.02 -1.61
N ALA A 283 26.79 12.94 -1.59
CA ALA A 283 25.97 13.26 -2.74
C ALA A 283 26.01 14.75 -3.11
N VAL A 284 26.02 15.64 -2.10
CA VAL A 284 26.24 17.07 -2.34
C VAL A 284 27.64 17.31 -2.95
N LEU A 285 28.69 16.65 -2.45
CA LEU A 285 30.03 16.73 -3.06
C LEU A 285 30.04 16.21 -4.50
N ALA A 286 29.24 15.19 -4.84
CA ALA A 286 29.11 14.70 -6.21
C ALA A 286 28.69 15.81 -7.19
N LEU A 287 27.74 16.67 -6.80
CA LEU A 287 27.27 17.78 -7.63
C LEU A 287 28.39 18.76 -8.01
N PHE A 288 29.34 18.91 -7.12
CA PHE A 288 30.45 19.86 -7.32
C PHE A 288 31.66 19.24 -8.03
N PHE A 289 31.93 17.95 -7.83
CA PHE A 289 33.19 17.36 -8.31
C PHE A 289 33.02 16.40 -9.48
N VAL A 290 31.93 15.61 -9.52
CA VAL A 290 31.73 14.59 -10.56
C VAL A 290 31.23 15.24 -11.85
N LYS A 291 32.02 15.08 -12.94
CA LYS A 291 31.69 15.70 -14.25
C LYS A 291 30.84 14.78 -15.16
N ASP A 292 30.44 13.61 -14.68
CA ASP A 292 29.56 12.72 -15.45
C ASP A 292 28.17 13.32 -15.58
N ARG A 293 27.64 13.31 -16.80
CA ARG A 293 26.26 13.80 -17.07
C ARG A 293 25.18 13.08 -16.32
N LEU A 294 25.43 11.84 -15.89
CA LEU A 294 24.49 11.08 -15.06
C LEU A 294 24.11 11.85 -13.79
N ILE A 295 25.07 12.55 -13.17
CA ILE A 295 24.83 13.37 -11.97
C ILE A 295 23.75 14.42 -12.22
N TYR A 296 23.71 15.06 -13.38
CA TYR A 296 22.69 16.07 -13.68
C TYR A 296 21.30 15.44 -13.78
N GLY A 297 21.19 14.26 -14.40
CA GLY A 297 19.93 13.51 -14.47
C GLY A 297 19.44 13.06 -13.08
N LEU A 298 20.36 12.51 -12.27
CA LEU A 298 20.04 12.10 -10.90
C LEU A 298 19.64 13.28 -10.01
N ALA A 299 20.41 14.38 -10.06
CA ALA A 299 20.11 15.58 -9.26
C ALA A 299 18.78 16.22 -9.65
N SER A 300 18.47 16.31 -10.94
CA SER A 300 17.22 16.89 -11.44
C SER A 300 16.01 16.08 -10.96
N ILE A 301 16.08 14.74 -11.05
CA ILE A 301 14.95 13.90 -10.61
C ILE A 301 14.86 13.82 -9.08
N THR A 302 15.98 13.90 -8.36
CA THR A 302 16.00 14.01 -6.90
C THR A 302 15.28 15.27 -6.45
N LEU A 303 15.63 16.43 -7.03
CA LEU A 303 14.97 17.70 -6.72
C LEU A 303 13.48 17.64 -7.05
N LEU A 304 13.12 17.15 -8.24
CA LEU A 304 11.70 17.02 -8.62
C LEU A 304 10.94 16.12 -7.64
N ALA A 305 11.53 14.99 -7.22
CA ALA A 305 10.92 14.09 -6.26
C ALA A 305 10.69 14.73 -4.88
N ILE A 306 11.65 15.52 -4.40
CA ILE A 306 11.49 16.29 -3.16
C ILE A 306 10.34 17.29 -3.29
N LEU A 307 10.33 18.09 -4.36
CA LEU A 307 9.27 19.09 -4.58
C LEU A 307 7.87 18.46 -4.70
N LEU A 308 7.75 17.34 -5.40
CA LEU A 308 6.48 16.61 -5.53
C LEU A 308 6.06 15.90 -4.23
N SER A 309 7.01 15.52 -3.37
CA SER A 309 6.68 14.92 -2.07
C SER A 309 5.97 15.90 -1.14
N TRP A 310 6.17 17.20 -1.30
CA TRP A 310 5.52 18.25 -0.51
C TRP A 310 3.99 18.33 -0.77
N GLY A 311 3.48 17.79 -1.88
CA GLY A 311 2.07 17.64 -2.18
C GLY A 311 1.26 18.91 -1.94
N LYS A 312 0.35 18.90 -0.95
CA LYS A 312 -0.48 20.07 -0.59
C LYS A 312 0.34 21.28 -0.12
N ASN A 313 1.54 21.08 0.39
CA ASN A 313 2.43 22.15 0.84
C ASN A 313 3.13 22.86 -0.34
N PHE A 314 3.03 22.31 -1.57
CA PHE A 314 3.42 22.92 -2.83
C PHE A 314 2.41 22.59 -3.93
N MET A 315 1.16 23.01 -3.71
CA MET A 315 -0.01 22.58 -4.48
C MET A 315 0.09 22.92 -5.96
N GLY A 316 0.64 24.07 -6.34
CA GLY A 316 0.71 24.49 -7.75
C GLY A 316 1.46 23.49 -8.64
N LEU A 317 2.60 22.94 -8.17
CA LEU A 317 3.31 21.88 -8.89
C LEU A 317 2.54 20.57 -8.85
N THR A 318 1.96 20.24 -7.70
CA THR A 318 1.22 18.99 -7.50
C THR A 318 -0.02 18.92 -8.39
N GLU A 319 -0.80 20.00 -8.49
CA GLU A 319 -1.96 20.11 -9.39
C GLU A 319 -1.54 19.99 -10.85
N PHE A 320 -0.46 20.63 -11.27
CA PHE A 320 0.05 20.45 -12.62
C PHE A 320 0.29 18.96 -12.94
N PHE A 321 0.86 18.18 -11.99
CA PHE A 321 1.08 16.76 -12.20
C PHE A 321 -0.22 15.95 -12.16
N ILE A 322 -1.16 16.28 -11.27
CA ILE A 322 -2.47 15.61 -11.19
C ILE A 322 -3.27 15.80 -12.49
N ASP A 323 -3.26 16.99 -13.04
CA ASP A 323 -4.12 17.38 -14.15
C ASP A 323 -3.50 17.04 -15.52
N TYR A 324 -2.17 17.14 -15.67
CA TYR A 324 -1.51 17.03 -16.97
C TYR A 324 -0.57 15.83 -17.14
N VAL A 325 -0.06 15.23 -16.05
CA VAL A 325 0.85 14.09 -16.18
C VAL A 325 0.07 12.77 -16.17
N PRO A 326 0.06 12.01 -17.28
CA PRO A 326 -0.79 10.83 -17.41
C PRO A 326 -0.58 9.82 -16.28
N GLY A 327 -1.67 9.44 -15.61
CA GLY A 327 -1.65 8.41 -14.56
C GLY A 327 -1.25 8.89 -13.16
N TYR A 328 -0.79 10.13 -12.99
CA TYR A 328 -0.42 10.66 -11.68
C TYR A 328 -1.62 10.70 -10.73
N ASN A 329 -2.79 11.07 -11.24
CA ASN A 329 -4.07 11.10 -10.51
C ASN A 329 -4.67 9.74 -10.14
N LYS A 330 -3.99 8.64 -10.45
CA LYS A 330 -4.41 7.28 -10.06
C LYS A 330 -3.73 6.78 -8.77
N PHE A 331 -2.77 7.54 -8.24
CA PHE A 331 -1.98 7.18 -7.08
C PHE A 331 -2.21 8.16 -5.93
N ARG A 332 -2.09 7.67 -4.71
CA ARG A 332 -2.18 8.48 -3.48
C ARG A 332 -0.86 8.49 -2.72
N ALA A 333 -0.79 9.29 -1.64
CA ALA A 333 0.38 9.39 -0.78
C ALA A 333 1.62 9.86 -1.57
N VAL A 334 1.58 11.13 -1.98
CA VAL A 334 2.62 11.76 -2.79
C VAL A 334 4.01 11.67 -2.17
N ALA A 335 4.13 11.64 -0.82
CA ALA A 335 5.39 11.45 -0.12
C ALA A 335 6.13 10.15 -0.51
N MET A 336 5.41 9.13 -1.02
CA MET A 336 6.02 7.88 -1.47
C MET A 336 7.03 8.07 -2.63
N ILE A 337 6.98 9.20 -3.35
CA ILE A 337 7.93 9.53 -4.41
C ILE A 337 9.36 9.67 -3.90
N LEU A 338 9.57 9.86 -2.58
CA LEU A 338 10.88 9.91 -1.95
C LEU A 338 11.70 8.62 -2.16
N VAL A 339 11.09 7.52 -2.59
CA VAL A 339 11.81 6.31 -3.03
C VAL A 339 12.82 6.62 -4.17
N ILE A 340 12.57 7.66 -4.95
CA ILE A 340 13.53 8.17 -5.96
C ILE A 340 14.77 8.72 -5.25
N VAL A 341 14.57 9.53 -4.22
CA VAL A 341 15.64 10.14 -3.42
C VAL A 341 16.48 9.08 -2.72
N GLU A 342 15.81 8.05 -2.18
CA GLU A 342 16.40 6.87 -1.55
C GLU A 342 17.34 6.08 -2.50
N LEU A 343 17.08 6.08 -3.79
CA LEU A 343 17.94 5.43 -4.78
C LEU A 343 19.03 6.37 -5.29
N THR A 344 18.69 7.64 -5.52
CA THR A 344 19.60 8.56 -6.22
C THR A 344 20.69 9.13 -5.32
N ILE A 345 20.40 9.42 -4.04
CA ILE A 345 21.38 9.97 -3.09
C ILE A 345 22.51 8.97 -2.81
N PRO A 346 22.27 7.70 -2.44
CA PRO A 346 23.36 6.73 -2.29
C PRO A 346 24.14 6.52 -3.59
N LEU A 347 23.46 6.54 -4.75
CA LEU A 347 24.13 6.41 -6.04
C LEU A 347 25.07 7.57 -6.29
N MET A 348 24.63 8.83 -6.08
CA MET A 348 25.50 10.00 -6.23
C MET A 348 26.67 9.98 -5.24
N ALA A 349 26.42 9.55 -3.99
CA ALA A 349 27.47 9.41 -2.98
C ALA A 349 28.59 8.44 -3.43
N ILE A 350 28.20 7.28 -3.94
CA ILE A 350 29.18 6.30 -4.42
C ILE A 350 29.89 6.77 -5.71
N LEU A 351 29.19 7.47 -6.59
CA LEU A 351 29.84 8.09 -7.76
C LEU A 351 30.89 9.13 -7.35
N PHE A 352 30.66 9.88 -6.27
CA PHE A 352 31.67 10.77 -5.71
C PHE A 352 32.87 10.01 -5.15
N LEU A 353 32.63 8.93 -4.37
CA LEU A 353 33.72 8.12 -3.82
C LEU A 353 34.57 7.47 -4.92
N ASP A 354 33.93 6.94 -5.97
CA ASP A 354 34.63 6.39 -7.14
C ASP A 354 35.46 7.47 -7.86
N TYR A 355 34.87 8.66 -8.05
CA TYR A 355 35.56 9.80 -8.65
C TYR A 355 36.76 10.24 -7.78
N LEU A 356 36.57 10.36 -6.47
CA LEU A 356 37.59 10.76 -5.51
C LEU A 356 38.81 9.82 -5.56
N VAL A 357 38.58 8.52 -5.54
CA VAL A 357 39.60 7.49 -5.58
C VAL A 357 40.38 7.56 -6.91
N LYS A 358 39.69 7.67 -8.03
CA LYS A 358 40.30 7.73 -9.37
C LYS A 358 40.99 9.07 -9.63
N ASN A 359 40.58 10.15 -9.01
CA ASN A 359 41.02 11.51 -9.32
C ASN A 359 41.48 12.30 -8.07
N LEU A 360 42.15 11.62 -7.11
CA LEU A 360 42.56 12.21 -5.84
C LEU A 360 43.43 13.47 -6.03
N ALA A 361 44.35 13.46 -7.01
CA ALA A 361 45.21 14.61 -7.33
C ALA A 361 44.38 15.83 -7.75
N GLU A 362 43.31 15.63 -8.53
CA GLU A 362 42.42 16.71 -8.98
C GLU A 362 41.59 17.27 -7.82
N VAL A 363 41.08 16.42 -6.95
CA VAL A 363 40.36 16.86 -5.76
C VAL A 363 41.29 17.64 -4.81
N LYS A 364 42.56 17.21 -4.68
CA LYS A 364 43.55 17.92 -3.90
C LYS A 364 43.86 19.31 -4.52
N ARG A 365 43.93 19.41 -5.86
CA ARG A 365 44.09 20.70 -6.54
C ARG A 365 42.90 21.64 -6.26
N GLN A 366 41.70 21.09 -6.15
CA GLN A 366 40.47 21.82 -5.83
C GLN A 366 40.13 21.88 -4.33
N GLN A 367 41.11 21.70 -3.43
CA GLN A 367 40.88 21.63 -1.98
C GLN A 367 40.10 22.86 -1.43
N LYS A 368 40.31 24.08 -1.97
CA LYS A 368 39.51 25.25 -1.55
C LYS A 368 38.04 25.06 -1.77
N LYS A 369 37.64 24.49 -2.91
CA LYS A 369 36.24 24.17 -3.22
C LYS A 369 35.71 23.12 -2.26
N LEU A 370 36.51 22.07 -1.97
CA LEU A 370 36.15 21.05 -1.00
C LEU A 370 35.84 21.66 0.38
N PHE A 371 36.77 22.50 0.90
CA PHE A 371 36.58 23.15 2.19
C PHE A 371 35.38 24.09 2.23
N ILE A 372 35.10 24.82 1.14
CA ILE A 372 33.90 25.68 1.06
C ILE A 372 32.63 24.83 1.16
N VAL A 373 32.52 23.75 0.39
CA VAL A 373 31.32 22.88 0.43
C VAL A 373 31.15 22.26 1.81
N LEU A 374 32.21 21.73 2.42
CA LEU A 374 32.18 21.18 3.78
C LEU A 374 31.80 22.25 4.80
N ALA A 375 32.39 23.43 4.74
CA ALA A 375 32.12 24.51 5.70
C ALA A 375 30.67 25.02 5.57
N CYS A 376 30.15 25.17 4.35
CA CYS A 376 28.75 25.55 4.12
C CYS A 376 27.79 24.49 4.67
N PHE A 377 28.03 23.22 4.36
CA PHE A 377 27.16 22.13 4.82
C PHE A 377 27.16 21.97 6.34
N ILE A 378 28.34 21.93 6.95
CA ILE A 378 28.51 21.88 8.41
C ILE A 378 27.96 23.15 9.09
N GLY A 379 28.19 24.32 8.48
CA GLY A 379 27.72 25.60 9.00
C GLY A 379 26.19 25.69 9.07
N VAL A 380 25.49 25.25 8.01
CA VAL A 380 24.02 25.21 8.00
C VAL A 380 23.50 24.29 9.12
N LEU A 381 24.05 23.09 9.27
CA LEU A 381 23.64 22.17 10.33
C LEU A 381 24.05 22.67 11.72
N GLY A 382 25.17 23.40 11.84
CA GLY A 382 25.57 24.07 13.08
C GLY A 382 24.59 25.17 13.50
N LEU A 383 24.09 25.97 12.56
CA LEU A 383 23.04 26.94 12.80
C LEU A 383 21.73 26.24 13.20
N PHE A 384 21.37 25.15 12.53
CA PHE A 384 20.19 24.37 12.86
C PHE A 384 20.29 23.76 14.27
N TYR A 385 21.46 23.28 14.69
CA TYR A 385 21.71 22.78 16.05
C TYR A 385 21.46 23.85 17.12
N VAL A 386 21.86 25.10 16.87
CA VAL A 386 21.75 26.20 17.84
C VAL A 386 20.33 26.79 17.89
N SER A 387 19.62 26.79 16.75
CA SER A 387 18.28 27.41 16.64
C SER A 387 17.35 26.52 15.81
N PRO A 388 16.86 25.37 16.39
CA PRO A 388 16.00 24.43 15.69
C PRO A 388 14.71 25.05 15.17
N ASP A 389 14.09 25.92 15.94
CA ASP A 389 12.85 26.63 15.67
C ASP A 389 12.90 27.53 14.44
N THR A 390 14.10 27.91 13.99
CA THR A 390 14.30 28.67 12.73
C THR A 390 14.11 27.77 11.49
N PHE A 391 14.33 26.47 11.62
CA PHE A 391 14.37 25.51 10.50
C PHE A 391 13.16 24.61 10.44
N VAL A 392 12.49 24.35 11.58
CA VAL A 392 11.35 23.43 11.66
C VAL A 392 10.30 23.94 12.64
N ASP A 393 9.04 23.73 12.29
CA ASP A 393 7.92 23.92 13.19
C ASP A 393 7.93 22.79 14.25
N LEU A 394 7.86 23.18 15.53
CA LEU A 394 7.91 22.25 16.66
C LEU A 394 6.54 21.75 17.10
N THR A 395 5.48 22.20 16.43
CA THR A 395 4.08 21.78 16.63
C THR A 395 3.46 21.37 15.31
N SER A 396 2.44 20.51 15.35
CA SER A 396 1.60 20.20 14.18
C SER A 396 0.39 21.13 14.15
N ASN A 397 -0.22 21.32 12.98
CA ASN A 397 -1.46 22.11 12.83
C ASN A 397 -2.60 21.63 13.76
N LYS A 398 -2.64 20.31 14.06
CA LYS A 398 -3.64 19.72 14.98
C LYS A 398 -3.39 20.15 16.42
N GLU A 399 -2.12 20.18 16.82
CA GLU A 399 -1.72 20.61 18.17
C GLU A 399 -1.91 22.12 18.34
N GLU A 400 -1.57 22.92 17.36
CA GLU A 400 -1.86 24.38 17.36
C GLU A 400 -3.35 24.65 17.53
N ALA A 401 -4.19 23.93 16.78
CA ALA A 401 -5.65 24.07 16.93
C ALA A 401 -6.12 23.68 18.35
N LEU A 402 -5.51 22.63 18.93
CA LEU A 402 -5.79 22.20 20.30
C LEU A 402 -5.34 23.24 21.34
N PHE A 403 -4.14 23.79 21.20
CA PHE A 403 -3.60 24.80 22.10
C PHE A 403 -4.39 26.12 22.02
N ASN A 404 -4.74 26.56 20.82
CA ASN A 404 -5.60 27.75 20.61
C ASN A 404 -7.00 27.58 21.22
N ALA A 405 -7.58 26.38 21.10
CA ALA A 405 -8.87 26.10 21.75
C ALA A 405 -8.78 26.14 23.30
N ARG A 406 -7.64 25.74 23.87
CA ARG A 406 -7.37 25.75 25.32
C ARG A 406 -7.05 27.16 25.85
N ALA A 407 -6.32 27.95 25.11
CA ALA A 407 -6.00 29.34 25.48
C ALA A 407 -7.27 30.17 25.75
N ASN A 408 -8.37 29.80 25.07
CA ASN A 408 -9.69 30.45 25.23
C ASN A 408 -10.58 29.82 26.33
N ALA A 409 -10.09 28.79 27.07
CA ALA A 409 -10.87 28.12 28.12
C ALA A 409 -10.53 28.70 29.52
N PRO A 410 -11.53 29.01 30.36
CA PRO A 410 -11.27 29.51 31.71
C PRO A 410 -10.63 28.41 32.59
N ASN A 411 -9.55 28.72 33.30
CA ASN A 411 -8.81 27.87 34.23
C ASN A 411 -7.73 26.93 33.66
N THR A 412 -6.97 27.29 32.65
CA THR A 412 -5.77 26.55 32.26
C THR A 412 -4.51 27.20 32.84
N SER A 413 -4.04 26.69 33.98
CA SER A 413 -2.77 27.13 34.63
C SER A 413 -1.53 26.39 34.07
N TYR A 414 -1.63 25.72 32.90
CA TYR A 414 -0.55 24.87 32.39
C TYR A 414 -0.02 25.32 31.04
N ASN A 415 1.29 25.48 31.02
CA ASN A 415 2.03 25.79 29.80
C ASN A 415 2.56 24.49 29.15
N LEU A 416 1.65 23.50 28.91
CA LEU A 416 2.00 22.24 28.23
C LEU A 416 2.65 22.51 26.87
N GLU A 417 2.17 23.53 26.14
CA GLU A 417 2.70 23.93 24.85
C GLU A 417 4.17 24.34 24.96
N ALA A 418 4.52 25.23 25.87
CA ALA A 418 5.89 25.71 26.04
C ALA A 418 6.84 24.59 26.46
N GLU A 419 6.43 23.70 27.38
CA GLU A 419 7.24 22.54 27.80
C GLU A 419 7.39 21.54 26.65
N LEU A 420 6.36 21.30 25.86
CA LEU A 420 6.41 20.44 24.69
C LEU A 420 7.34 21.00 23.61
N ILE A 421 7.26 22.32 23.34
CA ILE A 421 8.15 22.99 22.39
C ILE A 421 9.60 22.90 22.87
N SER A 422 9.86 23.16 24.17
CA SER A 422 11.21 23.03 24.75
C SER A 422 11.75 21.60 24.60
N TYR A 423 10.95 20.59 24.99
CA TYR A 423 11.33 19.18 24.83
C TYR A 423 11.66 18.81 23.38
N ARG A 424 10.84 19.26 22.42
CA ARG A 424 11.07 18.99 21.00
C ARG A 424 12.27 19.74 20.43
N SER A 425 12.50 20.97 20.86
CA SER A 425 13.69 21.74 20.48
C SER A 425 14.97 21.02 20.89
N ASP A 426 15.03 20.49 22.11
CA ASP A 426 16.16 19.71 22.61
C ASP A 426 16.32 18.37 21.86
N ALA A 427 15.21 17.71 21.55
CA ALA A 427 15.21 16.46 20.76
C ALA A 427 15.72 16.69 19.33
N VAL A 428 15.28 17.77 18.65
CA VAL A 428 15.77 18.17 17.33
C VAL A 428 17.26 18.51 17.38
N SER A 429 17.69 19.32 18.35
CA SER A 429 19.12 19.64 18.53
C SER A 429 19.95 18.38 18.73
N SER A 430 19.47 17.44 19.53
CA SER A 430 20.14 16.15 19.76
C SER A 430 20.25 15.32 18.48
N SER A 431 19.19 15.30 17.65
CA SER A 431 19.19 14.62 16.35
C SER A 431 20.16 15.26 15.38
N ILE A 432 20.19 16.60 15.29
CA ILE A 432 21.17 17.33 14.45
C ILE A 432 22.59 17.07 14.92
N TRP A 433 22.84 17.05 16.24
CA TRP A 433 24.16 16.72 16.79
C TRP A 433 24.57 15.28 16.45
N TYR A 434 23.61 14.34 16.50
CA TYR A 434 23.85 12.97 16.04
C TYR A 434 24.39 12.96 14.60
N SER A 435 23.73 13.63 13.67
CA SER A 435 24.14 13.70 12.26
C SER A 435 25.46 14.45 12.06
N LEU A 436 25.65 15.56 12.78
CA LEU A 436 26.91 16.34 12.74
C LEU A 436 28.11 15.49 13.13
N LYS A 437 27.99 14.62 14.13
CA LYS A 437 29.10 13.72 14.52
C LYS A 437 29.58 12.87 13.37
N PHE A 438 28.67 12.24 12.63
CA PHE A 438 29.03 11.40 11.49
C PHE A 438 29.58 12.23 10.30
N ILE A 439 29.01 13.40 10.05
CA ILE A 439 29.47 14.34 9.02
C ILE A 439 30.90 14.82 9.35
N LEU A 440 31.16 15.23 10.59
CA LEU A 440 32.49 15.68 11.04
C LEU A 440 33.51 14.57 10.91
N LEU A 441 33.20 13.36 11.37
CA LEU A 441 34.11 12.21 11.25
C LEU A 441 34.35 11.85 9.76
N GLY A 442 33.34 11.87 8.92
CA GLY A 442 33.47 11.67 7.47
C GLY A 442 34.32 12.76 6.80
N ALA A 443 34.12 14.02 7.18
CA ALA A 443 34.91 15.15 6.70
C ALA A 443 36.38 15.03 7.13
N ILE A 444 36.66 14.64 8.38
CA ILE A 444 38.01 14.40 8.87
C ILE A 444 38.70 13.30 8.05
N LEU A 445 38.03 12.16 7.84
CA LEU A 445 38.57 11.07 7.02
C LEU A 445 38.89 11.55 5.59
N LEU A 446 37.98 12.33 4.99
CA LEU A 446 38.15 12.89 3.65
C LEU A 446 39.36 13.85 3.61
N ILE A 447 39.50 14.74 4.58
CA ILE A 447 40.62 15.66 4.71
C ILE A 447 41.92 14.89 4.87
N LEU A 448 41.97 13.89 5.75
CA LEU A 448 43.17 13.06 5.98
C LEU A 448 43.57 12.32 4.68
N LEU A 449 42.64 11.84 3.89
CA LEU A 449 42.93 11.23 2.60
C LEU A 449 43.50 12.25 1.61
N VAL A 450 42.88 13.42 1.46
CA VAL A 450 43.31 14.46 0.53
C VAL A 450 44.72 14.98 0.85
N PHE A 451 45.05 15.06 2.15
CA PHE A 451 46.42 15.43 2.59
C PHE A 451 47.41 14.24 2.61
N GLY A 452 46.98 13.04 2.22
CA GLY A 452 47.87 11.87 2.14
C GLY A 452 48.26 11.31 3.52
N LYS A 453 47.49 11.61 4.59
CA LYS A 453 47.77 11.13 5.96
C LYS A 453 47.24 9.71 6.20
N ILE A 454 46.26 9.26 5.41
CA ILE A 454 45.74 7.90 5.42
C ILE A 454 45.71 7.33 4.02
N LYS A 455 45.77 5.98 3.89
CA LYS A 455 45.66 5.28 2.62
C LYS A 455 44.20 5.13 2.23
N GLU A 456 43.93 5.07 0.92
CA GLU A 456 42.60 4.89 0.33
C GLU A 456 41.81 3.76 0.97
N LYS A 457 42.41 2.56 1.15
CA LYS A 457 41.75 1.41 1.78
C LYS A 457 41.24 1.72 3.19
N LEU A 458 42.06 2.43 3.98
CA LEU A 458 41.69 2.82 5.35
C LEU A 458 40.55 3.85 5.34
N PHE A 459 40.60 4.81 4.41
CA PHE A 459 39.52 5.78 4.19
C PHE A 459 38.20 5.08 3.85
N LEU A 460 38.20 4.17 2.85
CA LEU A 460 36.99 3.45 2.43
C LEU A 460 36.44 2.56 3.54
N LEU A 461 37.29 1.89 4.34
CA LEU A 461 36.89 1.14 5.51
C LEU A 461 36.28 2.04 6.57
N GLY A 462 36.86 3.22 6.80
CA GLY A 462 36.33 4.22 7.73
C GLY A 462 34.96 4.73 7.30
N ILE A 463 34.77 5.08 6.04
CA ILE A 463 33.47 5.51 5.50
C ILE A 463 32.45 4.37 5.58
N ALA A 464 32.84 3.13 5.24
CA ALA A 464 31.96 1.97 5.37
C ALA A 464 31.49 1.77 6.82
N ALA A 465 32.41 1.84 7.78
CA ALA A 465 32.08 1.71 9.20
C ALA A 465 31.13 2.82 9.68
N LEU A 466 31.39 4.07 9.27
CA LEU A 466 30.53 5.19 9.62
C LEU A 466 29.12 5.04 9.04
N VAL A 467 28.98 4.65 7.76
CA VAL A 467 27.70 4.41 7.09
C VAL A 467 26.93 3.28 7.79
N ILE A 468 27.61 2.18 8.12
CA ILE A 468 26.95 1.05 8.81
C ILE A 468 26.49 1.46 10.20
N VAL A 469 27.33 2.12 10.98
CA VAL A 469 26.98 2.52 12.35
C VAL A 469 25.88 3.57 12.35
N ASP A 470 25.94 4.54 11.44
CA ASP A 470 24.92 5.58 11.27
C ASP A 470 23.55 4.98 10.98
N LEU A 471 23.41 4.24 9.89
CA LEU A 471 22.13 3.66 9.46
C LEU A 471 21.62 2.59 10.45
N TRP A 472 22.48 1.66 10.87
CA TRP A 472 22.09 0.60 11.81
C TRP A 472 21.61 1.14 13.15
N SER A 473 22.17 2.25 13.63
CA SER A 473 21.76 2.86 14.89
C SER A 473 20.31 3.34 14.87
N ILE A 474 19.83 3.77 13.71
CA ILE A 474 18.44 4.18 13.49
C ILE A 474 17.57 2.97 13.16
N ASP A 475 17.99 2.11 12.25
CA ASP A 475 17.20 0.97 11.76
C ASP A 475 16.75 0.02 12.86
N LYS A 476 17.65 -0.26 13.83
CA LYS A 476 17.35 -1.14 14.98
C LYS A 476 16.23 -0.63 15.89
N GLU A 477 15.88 0.66 15.81
CA GLU A 477 14.74 1.21 16.54
C GLU A 477 13.41 0.82 15.92
N TYR A 478 13.39 0.59 14.58
CA TYR A 478 12.19 0.30 13.82
C TYR A 478 12.03 -1.19 13.53
N LEU A 479 13.10 -1.93 13.30
CA LEU A 479 13.03 -3.37 13.00
C LEU A 479 13.95 -4.16 13.96
N ASN A 480 13.34 -4.75 14.98
CA ASN A 480 14.03 -5.48 16.04
C ASN A 480 13.20 -6.69 16.54
N ASN A 481 13.60 -7.32 17.64
CA ASN A 481 12.88 -8.43 18.27
C ASN A 481 12.30 -8.04 19.64
N GLU A 482 12.09 -6.76 19.91
CA GLU A 482 11.51 -6.31 21.17
C GLU A 482 10.06 -6.81 21.27
N THR A 483 9.71 -7.36 22.43
CA THR A 483 8.39 -7.92 22.68
C THR A 483 7.57 -6.98 23.54
N ASN A 484 6.28 -6.88 23.26
CA ASN A 484 5.34 -6.18 24.14
C ASN A 484 5.02 -7.06 25.37
N PRO A 485 5.44 -6.69 26.57
CA PRO A 485 5.23 -7.51 27.78
C PRO A 485 3.74 -7.64 28.16
N LYS A 486 2.90 -6.71 27.67
CA LYS A 486 1.45 -6.70 27.93
C LYS A 486 0.65 -7.54 26.92
N ALA A 487 1.25 -7.93 25.79
CA ALA A 487 0.56 -8.69 24.77
C ALA A 487 0.51 -10.19 25.14
N SER A 488 -0.58 -10.86 24.76
CA SER A 488 -0.69 -12.32 24.86
C SER A 488 0.42 -12.99 24.04
N LYS A 489 0.99 -14.08 24.55
CA LYS A 489 2.00 -14.90 23.86
C LYS A 489 1.53 -15.44 22.49
N SER A 490 0.23 -15.45 22.25
CA SER A 490 -0.40 -15.90 21.00
C SER A 490 -0.84 -14.79 20.06
N SER A 491 -0.66 -13.49 20.43
CA SER A 491 -1.13 -12.37 19.63
C SER A 491 -0.03 -11.84 18.70
N SER A 492 -0.44 -11.29 17.56
CA SER A 492 0.45 -10.59 16.63
C SER A 492 1.06 -9.31 17.24
N GLU A 493 0.46 -8.80 18.31
CA GLU A 493 0.93 -7.63 19.08
C GLU A 493 2.11 -7.95 20.00
N ARG A 494 2.55 -9.21 20.05
CA ARG A 494 3.66 -9.66 20.91
C ARG A 494 4.98 -8.97 20.57
N TYR A 495 5.20 -8.65 19.30
CA TYR A 495 6.41 -7.96 18.85
C TYR A 495 6.08 -6.50 18.56
N LEU A 496 6.85 -5.58 19.12
CA LEU A 496 6.76 -4.14 18.82
C LEU A 496 7.30 -3.82 17.43
N SER A 497 8.18 -4.68 16.92
CA SER A 497 8.68 -4.64 15.56
C SER A 497 9.00 -6.05 15.06
N TRP A 498 8.99 -6.24 13.74
CA TRP A 498 8.80 -7.55 13.15
C TRP A 498 10.05 -8.08 12.41
N ILE A 499 10.95 -8.80 13.10
CA ILE A 499 12.04 -9.53 12.44
C ILE A 499 11.70 -11.02 12.26
N LYS A 500 11.00 -11.63 13.21
CA LYS A 500 10.65 -13.04 13.17
C LYS A 500 9.20 -13.21 13.57
N PRO A 501 8.28 -13.44 12.60
CA PRO A 501 6.94 -13.84 12.98
C PRO A 501 7.04 -15.16 13.74
N ASP A 502 6.31 -15.24 14.83
CA ASP A 502 6.07 -16.52 15.46
C ASP A 502 5.40 -17.42 14.40
N LYS A 503 5.99 -18.58 14.14
CA LYS A 503 5.40 -19.56 13.22
C LYS A 503 3.98 -19.96 13.59
N PHE A 504 3.60 -19.73 14.83
CA PHE A 504 2.32 -20.06 15.42
C PHE A 504 1.41 -18.87 15.66
N SER A 505 1.82 -17.64 15.31
CA SER A 505 0.98 -16.45 15.48
C SER A 505 -0.23 -16.51 14.55
N VAL A 506 -1.41 -16.50 15.14
CA VAL A 506 -2.68 -16.31 14.44
C VAL A 506 -2.89 -14.80 14.34
N PRO A 507 -3.11 -14.23 13.14
CA PRO A 507 -3.34 -12.79 12.98
C PRO A 507 -4.49 -12.30 13.87
N TYR A 508 -5.57 -13.10 13.92
CA TYR A 508 -6.73 -12.84 14.76
C TYR A 508 -7.20 -14.13 15.43
N VAL A 509 -7.58 -14.03 16.70
CA VAL A 509 -8.27 -15.10 17.43
C VAL A 509 -9.78 -14.84 17.29
N PRO A 510 -10.61 -15.88 17.01
CA PRO A 510 -12.06 -15.72 17.00
C PRO A 510 -12.57 -15.13 18.31
N SER A 511 -13.47 -14.13 18.23
CA SER A 511 -14.13 -13.57 19.41
C SER A 511 -15.31 -14.43 19.86
N ALA A 512 -15.91 -14.07 20.99
CA ALA A 512 -17.14 -14.69 21.43
C ALA A 512 -18.27 -14.55 20.39
N ALA A 513 -18.30 -13.44 19.67
CA ALA A 513 -19.26 -13.22 18.58
C ALA A 513 -19.02 -14.16 17.38
N ASP A 514 -17.77 -14.36 16.96
CA ASP A 514 -17.45 -15.29 15.87
C ASP A 514 -17.83 -16.73 16.24
N GLU A 515 -17.54 -17.14 17.47
CA GLU A 515 -17.90 -18.47 17.98
C GLU A 515 -19.44 -18.66 18.11
N GLN A 516 -20.15 -17.61 18.49
CA GLN A 516 -21.61 -17.62 18.54
C GLN A 516 -22.22 -17.77 17.15
N ILE A 517 -21.72 -17.04 16.14
CA ILE A 517 -22.15 -17.17 14.75
C ILE A 517 -21.90 -18.60 14.27
N PHE A 518 -20.68 -19.12 14.48
CA PHE A 518 -20.33 -20.48 14.10
C PHE A 518 -21.29 -21.49 14.73
N SER A 519 -21.56 -21.38 16.03
CA SER A 519 -22.45 -22.29 16.75
C SER A 519 -23.89 -22.22 16.27
N ASN A 520 -24.36 -21.03 15.86
CA ASN A 520 -25.69 -20.86 15.31
C ASN A 520 -25.83 -21.53 13.93
N GLU A 521 -24.83 -21.37 13.07
CA GLU A 521 -24.84 -21.97 11.73
C GLU A 521 -24.67 -23.50 11.79
N LEU A 522 -23.87 -24.00 12.73
CA LEU A 522 -23.69 -25.44 12.92
C LEU A 522 -25.01 -26.17 13.26
N LYS A 523 -25.96 -25.50 13.90
CA LYS A 523 -27.30 -26.08 14.19
C LYS A 523 -28.11 -26.30 12.90
N SER A 524 -27.94 -25.41 11.91
CA SER A 524 -28.62 -25.49 10.61
C SER A 524 -27.87 -26.31 9.58
N HIS A 525 -26.55 -26.45 9.75
CA HIS A 525 -25.60 -27.07 8.84
C HIS A 525 -24.67 -28.03 9.60
N PRO A 526 -25.19 -29.16 10.15
CA PRO A 526 -24.38 -30.10 10.96
C PRO A 526 -23.24 -30.77 10.16
N GLU A 527 -23.37 -30.84 8.82
CA GLU A 527 -22.35 -31.34 7.91
C GLU A 527 -21.01 -30.59 8.01
N ILE A 528 -21.04 -29.30 8.43
CA ILE A 528 -19.82 -28.48 8.61
C ILE A 528 -18.87 -29.17 9.58
N GLN A 529 -19.38 -29.72 10.68
CA GLN A 529 -18.55 -30.41 11.70
C GLN A 529 -17.84 -31.63 11.13
N THR A 530 -18.52 -32.41 10.29
CA THR A 530 -17.96 -33.60 9.64
C THR A 530 -16.88 -33.18 8.64
N ASN A 531 -17.13 -32.16 7.84
CA ASN A 531 -16.18 -31.63 6.85
C ASN A 531 -14.91 -31.12 7.55
N ILE A 532 -15.03 -30.34 8.64
CA ILE A 532 -13.91 -29.88 9.45
C ILE A 532 -13.06 -31.08 9.93
N GLN A 533 -13.70 -32.11 10.51
CA GLN A 533 -12.98 -33.28 11.03
C GLN A 533 -12.22 -34.03 9.91
N ASN A 534 -12.84 -34.24 8.76
CA ASN A 534 -12.25 -34.89 7.61
C ASN A 534 -11.02 -34.10 7.10
N ARG A 535 -11.17 -32.80 6.90
CA ARG A 535 -10.10 -31.92 6.40
C ARG A 535 -8.93 -31.77 7.38
N LEU A 536 -9.23 -31.68 8.68
CA LEU A 536 -8.19 -31.67 9.71
C LEU A 536 -7.44 -33.03 9.78
N SER A 537 -8.14 -34.13 9.61
CA SER A 537 -7.51 -35.46 9.59
C SER A 537 -6.59 -35.66 8.40
N GLU A 538 -6.98 -35.14 7.22
CA GLU A 538 -6.16 -35.15 6.01
C GLU A 538 -4.92 -34.27 6.16
N LEU A 539 -5.08 -33.07 6.70
CA LEU A 539 -3.97 -32.14 6.94
C LEU A 539 -2.96 -32.68 7.96
N LYS A 540 -3.43 -33.37 9.01
CA LYS A 540 -2.56 -34.04 9.99
C LYS A 540 -1.72 -35.14 9.38
N LYS A 541 -2.25 -35.89 8.41
CA LYS A 541 -1.50 -36.92 7.70
C LYS A 541 -0.41 -36.36 6.80
N ASN A 542 -0.67 -35.17 6.20
CA ASN A 542 0.18 -34.60 5.15
C ASN A 542 1.14 -33.49 5.66
N SER A 543 1.10 -33.11 6.94
CA SER A 543 1.89 -32.01 7.47
C SER A 543 2.42 -32.32 8.88
N SER A 544 3.75 -32.24 9.04
CA SER A 544 4.41 -32.30 10.36
C SER A 544 4.14 -31.09 11.26
N ASN A 545 3.62 -29.98 10.71
CA ASN A 545 3.33 -28.74 11.43
C ASN A 545 1.82 -28.47 11.44
N PHE A 546 1.11 -29.17 12.34
CA PHE A 546 -0.30 -28.94 12.59
C PHE A 546 -0.46 -27.98 13.78
N ASP A 547 -0.84 -26.74 13.53
CA ASP A 547 -0.92 -25.67 14.50
C ASP A 547 -2.36 -25.13 14.69
N GLN A 548 -2.54 -24.27 15.68
CA GLN A 548 -3.80 -23.62 15.98
C GLN A 548 -4.35 -22.80 14.80
N ARG A 549 -3.48 -22.18 14.00
CA ARG A 549 -3.86 -21.41 12.82
C ARG A 549 -4.59 -22.27 11.82
N LYS A 550 -4.04 -23.43 11.48
CA LYS A 550 -4.67 -24.36 10.54
C LYS A 550 -6.05 -24.83 11.02
N GLN A 551 -6.23 -25.02 12.34
CA GLN A 551 -7.53 -25.37 12.88
C GLN A 551 -8.55 -24.26 12.69
N ILE A 552 -8.17 -23.00 12.97
CA ILE A 552 -9.03 -21.82 12.76
C ILE A 552 -9.34 -21.65 11.27
N ASP A 553 -8.32 -21.73 10.42
CA ASP A 553 -8.48 -21.58 8.96
C ASP A 553 -9.44 -22.63 8.39
N VAL A 554 -9.33 -23.90 8.79
CA VAL A 554 -10.25 -24.96 8.37
C VAL A 554 -11.64 -24.71 8.89
N LYS A 555 -11.81 -24.38 10.17
CA LYS A 555 -13.10 -24.12 10.80
C LYS A 555 -13.91 -23.07 10.07
N TYR A 556 -13.31 -21.90 9.82
CA TYR A 556 -14.01 -20.78 9.19
C TYR A 556 -14.07 -20.88 7.66
N SER A 557 -13.16 -21.60 7.00
CA SER A 557 -13.29 -21.87 5.57
C SER A 557 -14.46 -22.82 5.29
N GLU A 558 -14.63 -23.89 6.09
CA GLU A 558 -15.79 -24.79 5.94
C GLU A 558 -17.11 -24.07 6.23
N LEU A 559 -17.14 -23.18 7.23
CA LEU A 559 -18.29 -22.31 7.47
C LEU A 559 -18.63 -21.44 6.26
N MET A 560 -17.64 -20.77 5.68
CA MET A 560 -17.83 -19.88 4.53
C MET A 560 -18.18 -20.63 3.23
N GLU A 561 -17.77 -21.89 3.08
CA GLU A 561 -18.14 -22.74 1.96
C GLU A 561 -19.57 -23.29 2.05
N ALA A 562 -19.99 -23.67 3.26
CA ALA A 562 -21.31 -24.21 3.50
C ALA A 562 -22.42 -23.14 3.58
N THR A 563 -22.08 -21.90 3.90
CA THR A 563 -23.03 -20.81 4.16
C THR A 563 -22.76 -19.60 3.27
N HIS A 564 -23.86 -18.84 2.98
CA HIS A 564 -23.71 -17.60 2.22
C HIS A 564 -24.62 -16.49 2.80
N TYR A 565 -24.11 -15.85 3.83
CA TYR A 565 -24.68 -14.64 4.45
C TYR A 565 -23.55 -13.63 4.66
N ARG A 566 -23.91 -12.40 5.01
CA ARG A 566 -22.95 -11.37 5.39
C ARG A 566 -23.15 -10.96 6.84
N VAL A 567 -22.06 -10.44 7.42
CA VAL A 567 -22.02 -9.91 8.79
C VAL A 567 -21.77 -8.41 8.70
N LEU A 568 -22.46 -7.65 9.55
CA LEU A 568 -22.20 -6.23 9.77
C LEU A 568 -21.69 -6.01 11.19
N ASN A 569 -20.48 -5.49 11.33
CA ASN A 569 -19.87 -5.20 12.62
C ASN A 569 -20.07 -3.72 12.97
N SER A 570 -20.96 -3.42 13.92
CA SER A 570 -21.23 -2.05 14.35
C SER A 570 -20.18 -1.48 15.32
N ASN A 571 -19.31 -2.33 15.88
CA ASN A 571 -18.22 -1.89 16.76
C ASN A 571 -17.01 -1.37 15.96
N ALA A 572 -16.84 -1.84 14.72
CA ALA A 572 -15.75 -1.42 13.85
C ALA A 572 -16.17 -0.29 12.91
N ARG A 573 -15.22 0.48 12.41
CA ARG A 573 -15.48 1.39 11.29
C ARG A 573 -15.69 0.59 10.01
N LEU A 574 -16.72 0.93 9.25
CA LEU A 574 -17.13 0.20 8.05
C LEU A 574 -16.01 0.11 6.99
N ASP A 575 -15.20 1.13 6.87
CA ASP A 575 -14.11 1.26 5.90
C ASP A 575 -12.77 0.71 6.38
N GLN A 576 -12.64 0.32 7.64
CA GLN A 576 -11.38 -0.11 8.27
C GLN A 576 -11.47 -1.47 8.97
N ASP A 577 -12.60 -2.15 8.90
CA ASP A 577 -12.77 -3.47 9.50
C ASP A 577 -11.94 -4.52 8.75
N VAL A 578 -10.86 -4.96 9.36
CA VAL A 578 -9.97 -6.01 8.81
C VAL A 578 -10.14 -7.35 9.54
N ARG A 579 -10.79 -7.35 10.71
CA ARG A 579 -10.96 -8.54 11.54
C ARG A 579 -12.17 -9.37 11.12
N THR A 580 -13.35 -8.74 10.94
CA THR A 580 -14.58 -9.46 10.55
C THR A 580 -14.41 -10.19 9.22
N PRO A 581 -13.80 -9.60 8.14
CA PRO A 581 -13.58 -10.32 6.88
C PRO A 581 -12.60 -11.49 6.96
N TYR A 582 -11.83 -11.61 8.04
CA TYR A 582 -10.97 -12.77 8.27
C TYR A 582 -11.78 -14.04 8.59
N PHE A 583 -12.93 -13.90 9.23
CA PHE A 583 -13.77 -15.02 9.69
C PHE A 583 -15.08 -15.17 8.90
N HIS A 584 -15.63 -14.08 8.36
CA HIS A 584 -16.96 -14.04 7.75
C HIS A 584 -16.98 -13.21 6.46
N LYS A 585 -17.96 -13.47 5.59
CA LYS A 585 -18.33 -12.52 4.54
C LYS A 585 -18.94 -11.30 5.22
N THR A 586 -18.49 -10.10 4.88
CA THR A 586 -18.86 -8.87 5.61
C THR A 586 -19.32 -7.77 4.66
N LEU A 587 -20.10 -6.81 5.18
CA LEU A 587 -20.44 -5.57 4.48
C LEU A 587 -19.37 -4.49 4.63
N GLY A 588 -18.56 -4.53 5.69
CA GLY A 588 -17.41 -3.66 5.88
C GLY A 588 -16.12 -4.24 5.33
N GLY A 589 -15.05 -3.46 5.40
CA GLY A 589 -13.72 -3.94 5.06
C GLY A 589 -12.79 -2.86 4.55
N TYR A 590 -11.49 -3.09 4.72
CA TYR A 590 -10.46 -2.22 4.16
C TYR A 590 -9.97 -2.76 2.80
N HIS A 591 -10.05 -1.95 1.75
CA HIS A 591 -9.51 -2.28 0.44
C HIS A 591 -9.08 -1.02 -0.31
N GLY A 592 -7.87 -1.03 -0.92
CA GLY A 592 -7.29 0.12 -1.62
C GLY A 592 -7.91 0.44 -2.99
N ALA A 593 -8.74 -0.45 -3.53
CA ALA A 593 -9.43 -0.30 -4.81
C ALA A 593 -10.84 -0.91 -4.73
N LYS A 594 -11.69 -0.31 -3.89
CA LYS A 594 -13.10 -0.70 -3.74
C LYS A 594 -13.85 -0.49 -5.05
N MET A 595 -14.89 -1.29 -5.30
CA MET A 595 -15.83 -1.02 -6.38
C MET A 595 -16.54 0.31 -6.10
N LYS A 596 -16.55 1.23 -7.07
CA LYS A 596 -17.08 2.58 -6.88
C LYS A 596 -18.57 2.57 -6.54
N ARG A 597 -19.38 1.76 -7.25
CA ARG A 597 -20.80 1.61 -6.95
C ARG A 597 -21.09 1.13 -5.52
N TYR A 598 -20.23 0.24 -4.99
CA TYR A 598 -20.36 -0.18 -3.60
C TYR A 598 -20.01 0.97 -2.63
N GLN A 599 -18.99 1.75 -2.93
CA GLN A 599 -18.66 2.93 -2.15
C GLN A 599 -19.79 3.98 -2.21
N ASP A 600 -20.42 4.20 -3.36
CA ASP A 600 -21.57 5.10 -3.47
C ASP A 600 -22.73 4.64 -2.57
N ILE A 601 -23.03 3.35 -2.53
CA ILE A 601 -24.04 2.80 -1.60
C ILE A 601 -23.62 2.99 -0.13
N VAL A 602 -22.34 2.89 0.19
CA VAL A 602 -21.85 3.19 1.54
C VAL A 602 -22.08 4.66 1.87
N ASP A 603 -21.74 5.55 0.97
CA ASP A 603 -21.82 7.01 1.17
C ASP A 603 -23.28 7.50 1.27
N PHE A 604 -24.19 6.93 0.46
CA PHE A 604 -25.59 7.34 0.42
C PHE A 604 -26.46 6.68 1.52
N TYR A 605 -26.17 5.43 1.88
CA TYR A 605 -27.10 4.64 2.71
C TYR A 605 -26.43 3.78 3.78
N LEU A 606 -25.53 2.85 3.40
CA LEU A 606 -25.04 1.84 4.33
C LEU A 606 -24.25 2.47 5.49
N GLY A 607 -23.53 3.56 5.25
CA GLY A 607 -22.84 4.31 6.30
C GLY A 607 -23.80 4.93 7.32
N VAL A 608 -24.92 5.45 6.84
CA VAL A 608 -25.99 5.99 7.69
C VAL A 608 -26.66 4.88 8.51
N GLU A 609 -27.04 3.77 7.86
CA GLU A 609 -27.63 2.59 8.55
C GLU A 609 -26.67 2.05 9.61
N HIS A 610 -25.38 1.94 9.29
CA HIS A 610 -24.35 1.49 10.24
C HIS A 610 -24.21 2.43 11.44
N TYR A 611 -24.18 3.75 11.20
CA TYR A 611 -24.11 4.73 12.29
C TYR A 611 -25.37 4.68 13.19
N GLN A 612 -26.55 4.64 12.59
CA GLN A 612 -27.82 4.53 13.32
C GLN A 612 -27.87 3.25 14.15
N MET A 613 -27.43 2.13 13.59
CA MET A 613 -27.38 0.84 14.27
C MET A 613 -26.50 0.90 15.53
N LYS A 614 -25.33 1.54 15.42
CA LYS A 614 -24.44 1.77 16.57
C LYS A 614 -25.12 2.57 17.68
N GLN A 615 -25.85 3.64 17.33
CA GLN A 615 -26.58 4.46 18.30
C GLN A 615 -27.74 3.68 18.95
N ILE A 616 -28.50 2.95 18.12
CA ILE A 616 -29.64 2.14 18.59
C ILE A 616 -29.18 1.09 19.60
N LEU A 617 -28.11 0.36 19.30
CA LEU A 617 -27.56 -0.66 20.19
C LEU A 617 -27.00 -0.07 21.48
N ALA A 618 -26.41 1.12 21.44
CA ALA A 618 -25.92 1.80 22.64
C ALA A 618 -27.03 2.29 23.56
N GLN A 619 -28.21 2.68 23.02
CA GLN A 619 -29.32 3.27 23.79
C GLN A 619 -30.38 2.26 24.22
N GLY A 620 -30.80 1.36 23.36
CA GLY A 620 -31.97 0.51 23.56
C GLY A 620 -31.76 -0.98 23.33
N GLY A 621 -30.52 -1.38 22.96
CA GLY A 621 -30.17 -2.79 22.81
C GLY A 621 -30.98 -3.54 21.76
N GLU A 622 -31.20 -4.83 21.98
CA GLU A 622 -31.79 -5.75 20.99
C GLU A 622 -33.27 -5.41 20.66
N ALA A 623 -34.05 -5.00 21.64
CA ALA A 623 -35.45 -4.68 21.39
C ALA A 623 -35.65 -3.48 20.47
N MET A 624 -34.84 -2.44 20.65
CA MET A 624 -34.84 -1.26 19.79
C MET A 624 -34.29 -1.59 18.40
N LEU A 625 -33.23 -2.39 18.31
CA LEU A 625 -32.71 -2.84 17.03
C LEU A 625 -33.76 -3.60 16.23
N ALA A 626 -34.49 -4.54 16.84
CA ALA A 626 -35.53 -5.31 16.19
C ALA A 626 -36.63 -4.43 15.56
N GLN A 627 -36.96 -3.32 16.19
CA GLN A 627 -37.95 -2.35 15.71
C GLN A 627 -37.43 -1.59 14.45
N TYR A 628 -36.12 -1.27 14.39
CA TYR A 628 -35.55 -0.49 13.30
C TYR A 628 -35.04 -1.33 12.11
N LEU A 629 -34.72 -2.61 12.32
CA LEU A 629 -34.22 -3.50 11.25
C LEU A 629 -35.10 -3.54 9.98
N PRO A 630 -36.46 -3.51 10.06
CA PRO A 630 -37.27 -3.48 8.83
C PRO A 630 -37.03 -2.25 7.94
N SER A 631 -36.56 -1.13 8.49
CA SER A 631 -36.27 0.10 7.74
C SER A 631 -34.86 0.16 7.16
N MET A 632 -33.94 -0.72 7.59
CA MET A 632 -32.57 -0.79 7.13
C MET A 632 -32.48 -1.55 5.80
N LYS A 633 -32.89 -0.88 4.72
CA LYS A 633 -33.12 -1.47 3.41
C LYS A 633 -31.85 -2.09 2.81
N ILE A 634 -30.72 -1.36 2.86
CA ILE A 634 -29.46 -1.80 2.26
C ILE A 634 -28.88 -2.98 3.02
N THR A 635 -28.85 -2.90 4.34
CA THR A 635 -28.45 -4.00 5.23
C THR A 635 -29.24 -5.28 4.94
N ASN A 636 -30.56 -5.16 4.69
CA ASN A 636 -31.44 -6.29 4.42
C ASN A 636 -31.24 -6.85 2.99
N MET A 637 -31.13 -5.99 1.97
CA MET A 637 -30.89 -6.40 0.58
C MET A 637 -29.51 -7.05 0.39
N LEU A 638 -28.53 -6.63 1.16
CA LEU A 638 -27.19 -7.19 1.13
C LEU A 638 -27.04 -8.45 1.99
N ASN A 639 -28.15 -9.04 2.45
CA ASN A 639 -28.18 -10.29 3.20
C ASN A 639 -27.30 -10.27 4.48
N ALA A 640 -27.32 -9.16 5.23
CA ALA A 640 -26.65 -9.08 6.53
C ALA A 640 -27.46 -9.86 7.57
N LYS A 641 -27.24 -11.17 7.66
CA LYS A 641 -27.94 -12.08 8.58
C LYS A 641 -27.55 -11.84 10.04
N TYR A 642 -26.29 -11.47 10.28
CA TYR A 642 -25.75 -11.23 11.61
C TYR A 642 -25.22 -9.82 11.75
N ILE A 643 -25.45 -9.24 12.93
CA ILE A 643 -24.90 -7.95 13.34
C ILE A 643 -24.08 -8.20 14.60
N ILE A 644 -22.80 -7.81 14.57
CA ILE A 644 -21.94 -7.78 15.75
C ILE A 644 -22.04 -6.38 16.36
N GLY A 645 -22.37 -6.31 17.63
CA GLY A 645 -22.51 -5.03 18.34
C GLY A 645 -22.06 -5.10 19.78
N PRO A 646 -22.16 -4.00 20.54
CA PRO A 646 -21.81 -3.96 21.94
C PRO A 646 -22.70 -4.92 22.77
N ASN A 647 -22.10 -5.51 23.80
CA ASN A 647 -22.85 -6.33 24.75
C ASN A 647 -23.32 -5.44 25.90
N PRO A 648 -24.59 -5.59 26.36
CA PRO A 648 -25.08 -4.93 27.59
C PRO A 648 -24.29 -5.30 28.84
N ASP A 649 -23.72 -6.52 28.90
CA ASP A 649 -22.81 -6.93 29.97
C ASP A 649 -21.40 -6.40 29.65
N PRO A 650 -20.83 -5.46 30.44
CA PRO A 650 -19.53 -4.88 30.22
C PRO A 650 -18.37 -5.88 30.32
N LYS A 651 -18.58 -7.07 30.86
CA LYS A 651 -17.60 -8.16 30.93
C LYS A 651 -17.46 -8.90 29.61
N ILE A 652 -18.42 -8.77 28.71
CA ILE A 652 -18.43 -9.40 27.38
C ILE A 652 -18.41 -8.29 26.34
N GLN A 653 -17.33 -8.17 25.61
CA GLN A 653 -17.10 -7.04 24.70
C GLN A 653 -18.11 -6.98 23.55
N GLU A 654 -18.57 -8.12 23.03
CA GLU A 654 -19.36 -8.21 21.79
C GLU A 654 -20.53 -9.19 21.94
N LYS A 655 -21.64 -8.87 21.27
CA LYS A 655 -22.84 -9.72 21.16
C LYS A 655 -23.26 -9.83 19.68
N VAL A 656 -23.82 -10.98 19.33
CA VAL A 656 -24.41 -11.23 18.01
C VAL A 656 -25.91 -11.02 18.05
N TYR A 657 -26.42 -10.23 17.11
CA TYR A 657 -27.82 -9.97 16.88
C TYR A 657 -28.26 -10.59 15.55
N LEU A 658 -29.33 -11.38 15.58
CA LEU A 658 -29.85 -12.01 14.35
C LEU A 658 -30.80 -11.04 13.63
N ASN A 659 -30.51 -10.75 12.37
CA ASN A 659 -31.37 -9.97 11.51
C ASN A 659 -32.33 -10.88 10.72
N ARG A 660 -33.55 -10.99 11.18
CA ARG A 660 -34.61 -11.76 10.51
C ARG A 660 -35.22 -11.06 9.29
N ASN A 661 -34.83 -9.80 9.03
CA ASN A 661 -35.29 -9.01 7.89
C ASN A 661 -34.38 -9.11 6.67
N ALA A 662 -33.23 -9.77 6.78
CA ALA A 662 -32.34 -10.05 5.67
C ALA A 662 -33.11 -10.86 4.61
N LEU A 663 -33.02 -10.45 3.33
CA LEU A 663 -33.78 -11.04 2.22
C LEU A 663 -33.26 -12.39 1.73
N GLY A 664 -32.15 -12.87 2.29
CA GLY A 664 -31.50 -14.08 1.83
C GLY A 664 -30.66 -13.87 0.58
N ASN A 665 -30.38 -14.94 -0.14
CA ASN A 665 -29.48 -14.94 -1.28
C ASN A 665 -30.16 -14.51 -2.59
N ALA A 666 -31.49 -14.72 -2.69
CA ALA A 666 -32.30 -14.31 -3.83
C ALA A 666 -33.78 -14.22 -3.41
N TRP A 667 -34.53 -13.36 -4.09
CA TRP A 667 -35.99 -13.21 -3.88
C TRP A 667 -36.66 -12.77 -5.19
N PHE A 668 -37.97 -12.98 -5.31
CA PHE A 668 -38.79 -12.49 -6.40
C PHE A 668 -39.41 -11.13 -6.06
N VAL A 669 -39.58 -10.27 -7.09
CA VAL A 669 -40.21 -8.96 -6.99
C VAL A 669 -41.41 -8.84 -7.91
N LYS A 670 -42.35 -7.93 -7.57
CA LYS A 670 -43.57 -7.71 -8.32
C LYS A 670 -43.41 -6.69 -9.44
N ASN A 671 -42.65 -5.66 -9.21
CA ASN A 671 -42.55 -4.48 -10.07
C ASN A 671 -41.11 -4.15 -10.44
N ALA A 672 -40.92 -3.78 -11.70
CA ALA A 672 -39.70 -3.17 -12.19
C ALA A 672 -39.97 -1.72 -12.57
N LYS A 673 -39.24 -0.78 -11.97
CA LYS A 673 -39.35 0.65 -12.27
C LYS A 673 -38.10 1.11 -13.03
N ILE A 674 -38.26 1.52 -14.26
CA ILE A 674 -37.21 2.04 -15.09
C ILE A 674 -37.02 3.53 -14.81
N LEU A 675 -35.80 3.95 -14.68
CA LEU A 675 -35.39 5.33 -14.35
C LEU A 675 -34.31 5.79 -15.36
N PRO A 676 -34.32 7.09 -15.70
CA PRO A 676 -33.53 7.61 -16.82
C PRO A 676 -32.02 7.52 -16.66
N ASN A 677 -31.52 7.41 -15.43
CA ASN A 677 -30.07 7.37 -15.16
C ASN A 677 -29.73 6.87 -13.73
N ALA A 678 -28.47 6.63 -13.49
CA ALA A 678 -27.92 6.17 -12.21
C ALA A 678 -28.24 7.12 -11.03
N ASN A 679 -28.24 8.46 -11.24
CA ASN A 679 -28.62 9.42 -10.20
C ASN A 679 -30.06 9.22 -9.73
N SER A 680 -30.98 9.04 -10.69
CA SER A 680 -32.38 8.79 -10.39
C SER A 680 -32.58 7.45 -9.66
N VAL A 681 -31.85 6.42 -10.06
CA VAL A 681 -31.87 5.10 -9.38
C VAL A 681 -31.42 5.24 -7.92
N ILE A 682 -30.23 5.79 -7.69
CA ILE A 682 -29.69 5.85 -6.32
C ILE A 682 -30.56 6.72 -5.41
N LEU A 683 -31.06 7.87 -5.88
CA LEU A 683 -31.94 8.74 -5.07
C LEU A 683 -33.28 8.10 -4.76
N GLN A 684 -33.88 7.37 -5.72
CA GLN A 684 -35.18 6.69 -5.53
C GLN A 684 -35.09 5.51 -4.55
N MET A 685 -33.90 4.91 -4.34
CA MET A 685 -33.71 3.84 -3.36
C MET A 685 -34.12 4.23 -1.94
N LYS A 686 -34.13 5.53 -1.63
CA LYS A 686 -34.59 6.03 -0.33
C LYS A 686 -36.02 5.66 -0.01
N THR A 687 -36.91 5.67 -1.04
CA THR A 687 -38.37 5.49 -0.87
C THR A 687 -38.88 4.15 -1.41
N MET A 688 -38.04 3.37 -2.13
CA MET A 688 -38.46 2.11 -2.75
C MET A 688 -38.97 1.06 -1.75
N ASP A 689 -39.90 0.24 -2.20
CA ASP A 689 -40.27 -1.00 -1.52
C ASP A 689 -39.35 -2.15 -1.96
N TYR A 690 -38.18 -2.24 -1.32
CA TYR A 690 -37.10 -3.15 -1.68
C TYR A 690 -37.46 -4.65 -1.63
N ARG A 691 -38.63 -5.01 -1.10
CA ARG A 691 -39.14 -6.38 -1.08
C ARG A 691 -39.94 -6.72 -2.35
N ASN A 692 -40.63 -5.75 -2.89
CA ASN A 692 -41.58 -5.96 -3.96
C ASN A 692 -41.22 -5.24 -5.28
N GLU A 693 -40.26 -4.31 -5.27
CA GLU A 693 -39.86 -3.58 -6.47
C GLU A 693 -38.35 -3.54 -6.68
N VAL A 694 -37.95 -3.39 -7.93
CA VAL A 694 -36.59 -3.06 -8.32
C VAL A 694 -36.53 -1.78 -9.13
N LEU A 695 -35.42 -1.07 -9.01
CA LEU A 695 -35.09 0.14 -9.76
C LEU A 695 -34.01 -0.19 -10.78
N ILE A 696 -34.25 0.18 -12.04
CA ILE A 696 -33.39 -0.14 -13.18
C ILE A 696 -32.99 1.15 -13.88
N ASP A 697 -31.70 1.35 -14.14
CA ASP A 697 -31.22 2.39 -15.05
C ASP A 697 -31.57 2.00 -16.48
N GLU A 698 -32.12 2.93 -17.25
CA GLU A 698 -32.57 2.70 -18.67
C GLU A 698 -31.44 2.05 -19.51
N LYS A 699 -30.19 2.40 -19.27
CA LYS A 699 -29.03 1.83 -19.98
C LYS A 699 -28.74 0.37 -19.63
N ASP A 700 -29.22 -0.13 -18.49
CA ASP A 700 -28.98 -1.50 -18.01
C ASP A 700 -30.07 -2.49 -18.43
N ILE A 701 -31.10 -2.05 -19.13
CA ILE A 701 -32.20 -2.91 -19.64
C ILE A 701 -31.65 -3.84 -20.70
N THR A 702 -31.47 -5.10 -20.35
CA THR A 702 -31.03 -6.13 -21.29
C THR A 702 -31.84 -7.39 -21.06
N GLY A 703 -32.69 -7.74 -22.04
CA GLY A 703 -33.49 -8.97 -22.00
C GLY A 703 -34.62 -8.96 -20.96
N LEU A 704 -35.08 -7.78 -20.52
CA LEU A 704 -36.22 -7.62 -19.63
C LEU A 704 -37.49 -7.30 -20.47
N ASN A 705 -38.57 -8.00 -20.20
CA ASN A 705 -39.89 -7.62 -20.72
C ASN A 705 -40.47 -6.54 -19.78
N VAL A 706 -40.33 -5.28 -20.19
CA VAL A 706 -40.69 -4.10 -19.36
C VAL A 706 -42.20 -3.96 -19.09
N ASP A 707 -43.03 -4.59 -19.91
CA ASP A 707 -44.50 -4.52 -19.81
C ASP A 707 -45.09 -5.66 -18.96
N GLN A 708 -44.27 -6.60 -18.48
CA GLN A 708 -44.69 -7.75 -17.74
C GLN A 708 -44.87 -7.44 -16.24
N ALA A 709 -46.05 -7.73 -15.71
CA ALA A 709 -46.32 -7.76 -14.29
C ALA A 709 -45.97 -9.13 -13.69
N TYR A 710 -45.22 -9.13 -12.60
CA TYR A 710 -44.83 -10.34 -11.91
C TYR A 710 -45.67 -10.50 -10.62
N ASN A 711 -45.98 -11.75 -10.24
CA ASN A 711 -46.76 -12.00 -9.02
C ASN A 711 -45.90 -12.29 -7.78
N ALA A 712 -44.58 -12.44 -7.97
CA ALA A 712 -43.60 -12.83 -6.94
C ALA A 712 -43.93 -14.18 -6.25
N ASN A 713 -44.68 -15.08 -6.93
CA ASN A 713 -45.01 -16.40 -6.43
C ASN A 713 -43.96 -17.41 -6.87
N GLY A 714 -43.37 -18.08 -5.93
CA GLY A 714 -42.34 -19.08 -6.22
C GLY A 714 -41.32 -19.21 -5.10
N ASN A 715 -40.43 -20.15 -5.26
CA ASN A 715 -39.30 -20.36 -4.38
C ASN A 715 -38.00 -20.31 -5.18
N ILE A 716 -36.99 -19.65 -4.64
CA ILE A 716 -35.62 -19.63 -5.18
C ILE A 716 -34.64 -19.82 -4.02
N GLN A 717 -33.75 -20.79 -4.15
CA GLN A 717 -32.84 -21.16 -3.07
C GLN A 717 -31.42 -21.35 -3.63
N LEU A 718 -30.42 -20.84 -2.95
CA LEU A 718 -29.00 -21.12 -3.22
C LEU A 718 -28.68 -22.56 -2.83
N ILE A 719 -28.15 -23.35 -3.78
CA ILE A 719 -27.74 -24.75 -3.58
C ILE A 719 -26.23 -24.87 -3.38
N THR A 720 -25.47 -24.14 -4.16
CA THR A 720 -24.01 -24.20 -4.08
C THR A 720 -23.42 -22.81 -4.24
N TYR A 721 -22.50 -22.49 -3.36
CA TYR A 721 -21.66 -21.32 -3.45
C TYR A 721 -20.20 -21.72 -3.66
N ARG A 722 -19.61 -21.24 -4.74
CA ARG A 722 -18.17 -21.31 -4.99
C ARG A 722 -17.71 -19.93 -5.49
N PRO A 723 -16.44 -19.56 -5.30
CA PRO A 723 -15.95 -18.22 -5.70
C PRO A 723 -16.25 -17.83 -7.14
N ASN A 724 -16.26 -18.81 -8.08
CA ASN A 724 -16.48 -18.60 -9.50
C ASN A 724 -17.77 -19.22 -10.03
N SER A 725 -18.64 -19.76 -9.16
CA SER A 725 -19.88 -20.42 -9.56
C SER A 725 -20.91 -20.39 -8.44
N LEU A 726 -22.09 -19.87 -8.75
CA LEU A 726 -23.24 -19.84 -7.87
C LEU A 726 -24.35 -20.64 -8.52
N LYS A 727 -24.99 -21.57 -7.80
CA LYS A 727 -26.09 -22.37 -8.33
C LYS A 727 -27.31 -22.23 -7.44
N TYR A 728 -28.42 -21.88 -8.05
CA TYR A 728 -29.72 -21.75 -7.42
C TYR A 728 -30.69 -22.77 -8.01
N GLN A 729 -31.63 -23.20 -7.22
CA GLN A 729 -32.81 -23.95 -7.64
C GLN A 729 -34.04 -23.06 -7.52
N PHE A 730 -34.93 -23.10 -8.52
CA PHE A 730 -36.15 -22.34 -8.49
C PHE A 730 -37.37 -23.21 -8.84
N LYS A 731 -38.53 -22.75 -8.33
CA LYS A 731 -39.85 -23.27 -8.68
C LYS A 731 -40.83 -22.10 -8.75
N THR A 732 -41.50 -21.91 -9.88
CA THR A 732 -42.34 -20.74 -10.18
C THR A 732 -43.64 -21.19 -10.83
N GLU A 733 -44.76 -20.49 -10.56
CA GLU A 733 -46.07 -20.73 -11.19
C GLU A 733 -46.30 -19.87 -12.42
N GLY A 734 -45.43 -18.92 -12.72
CA GLY A 734 -45.41 -18.03 -13.88
C GLY A 734 -44.03 -17.40 -13.99
N ASP A 735 -43.80 -16.66 -15.07
CA ASP A 735 -42.53 -15.93 -15.23
C ASP A 735 -42.33 -14.93 -14.07
N GLN A 736 -41.12 -14.88 -13.51
CA GLN A 736 -40.79 -14.11 -12.35
C GLN A 736 -39.54 -13.26 -12.61
N LEU A 737 -39.44 -12.13 -11.89
CA LEU A 737 -38.22 -11.35 -11.83
C LEU A 737 -37.47 -11.64 -10.50
N ALA A 738 -36.32 -12.30 -10.63
CA ALA A 738 -35.48 -12.65 -9.50
C ALA A 738 -34.36 -11.61 -9.26
N VAL A 739 -34.21 -11.20 -8.02
CA VAL A 739 -33.11 -10.35 -7.54
C VAL A 739 -32.18 -11.20 -6.70
N PHE A 740 -30.89 -11.04 -6.89
CA PHE A 740 -29.84 -11.77 -6.17
C PHE A 740 -29.04 -10.80 -5.28
N SER A 741 -28.81 -11.20 -4.06
CA SER A 741 -27.96 -10.44 -3.13
C SER A 741 -26.47 -10.56 -3.50
N GLU A 742 -26.17 -10.35 -4.79
CA GLU A 742 -24.85 -10.41 -5.38
C GLU A 742 -24.53 -9.11 -6.09
N ILE A 743 -23.33 -8.60 -5.89
CA ILE A 743 -22.87 -7.38 -6.55
C ILE A 743 -22.75 -7.61 -8.04
N TYR A 744 -23.35 -6.73 -8.84
CA TYR A 744 -23.25 -6.78 -10.30
C TYR A 744 -21.85 -6.36 -10.74
N TYR A 745 -21.24 -7.22 -11.54
CA TYR A 745 -19.99 -6.94 -12.24
C TYR A 745 -20.11 -7.44 -13.67
N GLU A 746 -19.97 -6.53 -14.62
CA GLU A 746 -20.28 -6.78 -16.05
C GLU A 746 -19.30 -7.79 -16.67
N ASP A 747 -18.00 -7.64 -16.36
CA ASP A 747 -16.94 -8.38 -17.03
C ASP A 747 -16.76 -9.79 -16.45
N GLY A 748 -17.24 -10.79 -17.15
CA GLY A 748 -16.94 -12.20 -16.90
C GLY A 748 -18.04 -13.01 -16.23
N TRP A 749 -19.02 -12.43 -15.53
CA TRP A 749 -20.15 -13.19 -15.03
C TRP A 749 -21.17 -13.49 -16.15
N ASN A 750 -21.49 -14.77 -16.33
CA ASN A 750 -22.53 -15.24 -17.21
C ASN A 750 -23.62 -15.96 -16.41
N ALA A 751 -24.89 -15.77 -16.78
CA ALA A 751 -26.01 -16.49 -16.22
C ALA A 751 -26.48 -17.60 -17.16
N TYR A 752 -26.91 -18.72 -16.59
CA TYR A 752 -27.46 -19.87 -17.31
C TYR A 752 -28.71 -20.34 -16.58
N ILE A 753 -29.82 -20.54 -17.34
CA ILE A 753 -31.02 -21.16 -16.83
C ILE A 753 -31.11 -22.54 -17.49
N ASN A 754 -31.16 -23.61 -16.70
CA ASN A 754 -31.17 -25.01 -17.18
C ASN A 754 -30.06 -25.30 -18.20
N GLY A 755 -28.88 -24.70 -18.01
CA GLY A 755 -27.72 -24.84 -18.89
C GLY A 755 -27.70 -23.95 -20.14
N GLN A 756 -28.77 -23.21 -20.43
CA GLN A 756 -28.82 -22.25 -21.52
C GLN A 756 -28.47 -20.85 -21.04
N LYS A 757 -27.63 -20.14 -21.78
CA LYS A 757 -27.23 -18.78 -21.44
C LYS A 757 -28.44 -17.84 -21.43
N ALA A 758 -28.61 -17.11 -20.34
CA ALA A 758 -29.66 -16.13 -20.14
C ALA A 758 -29.05 -14.74 -19.85
N PRO A 759 -29.72 -13.66 -20.30
CA PRO A 759 -29.32 -12.31 -19.95
C PRO A 759 -29.53 -12.06 -18.45
N HIS A 760 -28.65 -11.31 -17.84
CA HIS A 760 -28.80 -10.77 -16.48
C HIS A 760 -28.35 -9.30 -16.50
N PHE A 761 -28.91 -8.51 -15.62
CA PHE A 761 -28.73 -7.07 -15.63
C PHE A 761 -28.62 -6.50 -14.23
N ARG A 762 -28.25 -5.23 -14.14
CA ARG A 762 -28.08 -4.51 -12.88
C ARG A 762 -29.40 -3.92 -12.40
N VAL A 763 -29.69 -4.08 -11.10
CA VAL A 763 -30.84 -3.46 -10.42
C VAL A 763 -30.40 -2.82 -9.12
N ASN A 764 -31.23 -1.89 -8.60
CA ASN A 764 -31.00 -1.21 -7.35
C ASN A 764 -29.57 -0.66 -7.25
N TYR A 765 -29.08 -0.10 -8.39
CA TYR A 765 -27.74 0.47 -8.54
C TYR A 765 -26.57 -0.53 -8.41
N LEU A 766 -26.75 -1.63 -7.66
CA LEU A 766 -25.65 -2.50 -7.22
C LEU A 766 -25.85 -4.00 -7.48
N LEU A 767 -27.10 -4.50 -7.45
CA LEU A 767 -27.41 -5.93 -7.41
C LEU A 767 -27.64 -6.53 -8.80
N ARG A 768 -27.69 -7.87 -8.87
CA ARG A 768 -28.01 -8.64 -10.09
C ARG A 768 -29.48 -9.01 -10.12
N ALA A 769 -30.07 -9.03 -11.32
CA ALA A 769 -31.37 -9.60 -11.56
C ALA A 769 -31.43 -10.34 -12.91
N LEU A 770 -32.36 -11.26 -13.03
CA LEU A 770 -32.73 -11.87 -14.29
C LEU A 770 -34.21 -12.36 -14.28
N GLU A 771 -34.82 -12.50 -15.44
CA GLU A 771 -36.12 -13.14 -15.60
C GLU A 771 -36.00 -14.65 -15.50
N VAL A 772 -36.87 -15.25 -14.71
CA VAL A 772 -36.93 -16.68 -14.44
C VAL A 772 -38.23 -17.21 -15.07
N PRO A 773 -38.16 -18.17 -16.00
CA PRO A 773 -39.37 -18.70 -16.65
C PRO A 773 -40.23 -19.51 -15.69
N GLN A 774 -41.49 -19.70 -16.06
CA GLN A 774 -42.39 -20.61 -15.38
C GLN A 774 -41.83 -22.04 -15.30
N GLY A 775 -41.98 -22.71 -14.14
CA GLY A 775 -41.62 -24.11 -13.95
C GLY A 775 -40.57 -24.32 -12.86
N GLU A 776 -39.89 -25.44 -12.96
CA GLU A 776 -38.81 -25.80 -12.03
C GLU A 776 -37.48 -25.89 -12.80
N GLY A 777 -36.41 -25.45 -12.17
CA GLY A 777 -35.12 -25.51 -12.83
C GLY A 777 -33.94 -24.99 -11.98
N THR A 778 -32.84 -24.78 -12.65
CA THR A 778 -31.64 -24.26 -12.00
C THR A 778 -31.14 -22.98 -12.67
N ILE A 779 -30.66 -22.04 -11.88
CA ILE A 779 -29.93 -20.87 -12.33
C ILE A 779 -28.48 -21.02 -11.91
N GLU A 780 -27.57 -20.84 -12.85
CA GLU A 780 -26.13 -20.92 -12.56
C GLU A 780 -25.43 -19.66 -13.04
N PHE A 781 -24.73 -18.95 -12.14
CA PHE A 781 -23.83 -17.88 -12.50
C PHE A 781 -22.40 -18.43 -12.52
N LYS A 782 -21.69 -18.22 -13.64
CA LYS A 782 -20.29 -18.61 -13.83
C LYS A 782 -19.43 -17.39 -14.11
N PHE A 783 -18.27 -17.33 -13.46
CA PHE A 783 -17.27 -16.31 -13.72
C PHE A 783 -16.27 -16.78 -14.77
N GLU A 784 -16.40 -16.29 -15.99
CA GLU A 784 -15.67 -16.74 -17.18
C GLU A 784 -15.01 -15.54 -17.90
N PRO A 785 -14.09 -14.81 -17.26
CA PRO A 785 -13.52 -13.59 -17.84
C PRO A 785 -12.61 -13.90 -19.02
N LYS A 786 -12.96 -13.39 -20.20
CA LYS A 786 -12.18 -13.56 -21.44
C LYS A 786 -10.79 -12.94 -21.32
N THR A 787 -10.70 -11.79 -20.67
CA THR A 787 -9.46 -11.06 -20.43
C THR A 787 -8.44 -11.90 -19.67
N TYR A 788 -8.88 -12.66 -18.65
CA TYR A 788 -8.03 -13.59 -17.93
C TYR A 788 -7.50 -14.72 -18.83
N SER A 789 -8.36 -15.31 -19.65
CA SER A 789 -7.97 -16.41 -20.56
C SER A 789 -6.93 -15.96 -21.58
N ILE A 790 -7.14 -14.81 -22.22
CA ILE A 790 -6.19 -14.22 -23.18
C ILE A 790 -4.87 -13.91 -22.47
N GLY A 791 -4.93 -13.26 -21.31
CA GLY A 791 -3.76 -12.90 -20.52
C GLY A 791 -2.93 -14.10 -20.11
N LYS A 792 -3.56 -15.24 -19.76
CA LYS A 792 -2.89 -16.49 -19.40
C LYS A 792 -2.01 -17.02 -20.56
N TYR A 793 -2.54 -17.09 -21.78
CA TYR A 793 -1.79 -17.58 -22.93
C TYR A 793 -0.63 -16.64 -23.30
N LEU A 794 -0.84 -15.34 -23.24
CA LEU A 794 0.22 -14.34 -23.47
C LEU A 794 1.33 -14.43 -22.43
N THR A 795 0.98 -14.63 -21.16
CA THR A 795 1.94 -14.86 -20.06
C THR A 795 2.82 -16.09 -20.33
N MET A 796 2.22 -17.20 -20.77
CA MET A 796 2.97 -18.43 -21.07
C MET A 796 3.92 -18.23 -22.26
N ALA A 797 3.44 -17.69 -23.36
CA ALA A 797 4.24 -17.48 -24.59
C ALA A 797 5.42 -16.54 -24.32
N SER A 798 5.19 -15.40 -23.67
CA SER A 798 6.23 -14.43 -23.36
C SER A 798 7.24 -14.95 -22.33
N SER A 799 6.80 -15.74 -21.35
CA SER A 799 7.72 -16.40 -20.41
C SER A 799 8.68 -17.35 -21.11
N LEU A 800 8.20 -18.14 -22.07
CA LEU A 800 9.05 -19.00 -22.89
C LEU A 800 10.07 -18.19 -23.70
N ILE A 801 9.66 -17.08 -24.32
CA ILE A 801 10.55 -16.22 -25.08
C ILE A 801 11.69 -15.67 -24.18
N ILE A 802 11.37 -15.19 -22.98
CA ILE A 802 12.40 -14.69 -22.04
C ILE A 802 13.40 -15.80 -21.66
N VAL A 803 12.92 -17.02 -21.37
CA VAL A 803 13.81 -18.15 -21.04
C VAL A 803 14.75 -18.47 -22.20
N LEU A 804 14.23 -18.49 -23.44
CA LEU A 804 15.05 -18.72 -24.65
C LEU A 804 16.08 -17.60 -24.87
N LEU A 805 15.72 -16.35 -24.64
CA LEU A 805 16.64 -15.22 -24.74
C LEU A 805 17.76 -15.28 -23.70
N ILE A 806 17.44 -15.62 -22.44
CA ILE A 806 18.45 -15.81 -21.39
C ILE A 806 19.39 -16.98 -21.76
N GLY A 807 18.82 -18.11 -22.16
CA GLY A 807 19.62 -19.27 -22.59
C GLY A 807 20.54 -18.96 -23.79
N GLY A 808 20.02 -18.26 -24.78
CA GLY A 808 20.80 -17.81 -25.94
C GLY A 808 21.92 -16.84 -25.57
N PHE A 809 21.67 -15.92 -24.63
CA PHE A 809 22.72 -15.01 -24.14
C PHE A 809 23.82 -15.77 -23.41
N VAL A 810 23.46 -16.59 -22.44
CA VAL A 810 24.41 -17.42 -21.68
C VAL A 810 25.24 -18.28 -22.63
N TYR A 811 24.61 -18.93 -23.61
CA TYR A 811 25.33 -19.72 -24.61
C TYR A 811 26.30 -18.86 -25.45
N SER A 812 25.90 -17.62 -25.85
CA SER A 812 26.74 -16.71 -26.62
C SER A 812 27.99 -16.27 -25.87
N GLU A 813 27.89 -16.01 -24.58
CA GLU A 813 29.01 -15.63 -23.70
C GLU A 813 29.99 -16.81 -23.52
N PHE A 814 29.49 -18.02 -23.23
CA PHE A 814 30.33 -19.24 -23.11
C PHE A 814 31.07 -19.58 -24.40
N LYS A 815 30.47 -19.32 -25.58
CA LYS A 815 31.13 -19.53 -26.87
C LYS A 815 32.19 -18.47 -27.20
N GLY A 816 31.93 -17.22 -26.74
CA GLY A 816 32.90 -16.11 -26.91
C GLY A 816 34.19 -16.31 -26.10
N GLU A 817 34.09 -16.86 -24.86
CA GLU A 817 35.26 -17.17 -24.02
C GLU A 817 36.12 -18.33 -24.54
N LYS A 818 35.52 -19.29 -25.27
CA LYS A 818 36.30 -20.39 -25.89
C LYS A 818 36.98 -20.03 -27.20
N GLY A 819 36.73 -18.86 -27.74
CA GLY A 819 37.31 -18.36 -28.98
C GLY A 819 38.36 -17.23 -28.84
N SER A 820 38.58 -16.78 -27.60
CA SER A 820 39.61 -15.82 -27.20
C SER A 820 40.71 -16.52 -26.39
#